data_1d1af7f5363dc35b3a619e50d9bad9c1
#
_entry.id   1d1af7f5363dc35b3a619e50d9bad9c1
#
_cell.length_a   1.000
_cell.length_b   1.000
_cell.length_c   1.000
_cell.angle_alpha   90.00
_cell.angle_beta   90.00
_cell.angle_gamma   90.00
#
_symmetry.space_group_name_H-M   'P 1'
#
loop_
_entity.id
_entity.type
_entity.pdbx_description
1 polymer ?
#
loop_
_entity_poly.entity_id
_entity_poly.type
_entity_poly.pdbx_seq_one_letter_code
_entity_poly.pdbx_strand_id
1 'polypeptide(L)'
;MAAAPAPLIPETAPDAQAPDRVLALIVARVRMALQGEAGPARAALEAALGGPAGARRLRMAEVFGLSNGAMDLLDLALALAADPGLAEAYATAQGASHRVCPTEALAQTLFGADDGPVWRAGAALSIWGLLVPIARTAGEPDAFEADPRVVDWLRGVLGLDAPLVGRAHLIELHPPFAAWPVAATARDAARATERSAAVRVVVAGPTGSGRASFAAVVASAFRRRALAIDAAGAEDFPDLLMRARRLARMADLALVWRDHEGIALSAHPQAAPLEFVTTGPRARATPVEGTADLVVKLPQPTRDERRELWRRLVPSAAAWPAASFDALTTRPGVTVGDIVAVAHSAPDGPAQAADRLRARARARLGEVSRALTPRLRWDDLVLPALTREALEEIAFEAGARARLLAEPEPGRLYARGGGLAVLFSGPPGTGKTMAAEAIADSLGADLLVVDLAATVSKYIGETAKNLSRVFEEAASSGAILLFDEADALFAKRSEIKDSHDRYANTDTNHLLQLLEVFDGLAILATNRRSNMDPAFVRRIRHVVEFARPGAVERRTMWRRAVAALAGAEHTNSLATVLDAFADQHELTAAQIKNAALTARYAAMRDRCAITQAHLQRGLARELAKDGRPVDAPARPTRDRHA
;
A
#
# COMPACT_ATOMS: atom_id res chain seq x y z
N MET A 1 -20.33 29.87 -3.88
CA MET A 1 -21.14 28.87 -4.58
C MET A 1 -20.17 27.82 -5.09
N ALA A 2 -20.07 26.68 -4.41
CA ALA A 2 -19.27 25.55 -4.85
C ALA A 2 -20.03 24.86 -6.01
N ALA A 3 -19.35 24.64 -7.13
CA ALA A 3 -19.91 23.93 -8.27
C ALA A 3 -20.37 22.53 -7.85
N ALA A 4 -21.56 22.13 -8.29
CA ALA A 4 -22.07 20.79 -8.06
C ALA A 4 -21.10 19.77 -8.64
N PRO A 5 -20.78 18.67 -7.93
CA PRO A 5 -19.89 17.65 -8.44
C PRO A 5 -20.49 17.03 -9.71
N ALA A 6 -19.64 16.82 -10.72
CA ALA A 6 -20.03 16.21 -11.99
C ALA A 6 -20.67 14.83 -11.77
N PRO A 7 -21.67 14.43 -12.58
CA PRO A 7 -22.34 13.14 -12.45
C PRO A 7 -21.34 11.99 -12.67
N LEU A 8 -21.39 10.98 -11.81
CA LEU A 8 -20.51 9.80 -11.83
C LEU A 8 -20.59 8.95 -13.09
N ILE A 9 -21.69 9.04 -13.82
CA ILE A 9 -21.97 8.24 -15.02
C ILE A 9 -22.57 9.18 -16.05
N PRO A 10 -21.98 9.33 -17.26
CA PRO A 10 -22.68 9.97 -18.35
C PRO A 10 -23.92 9.13 -18.69
N GLU A 11 -25.05 9.80 -18.80
CA GLU A 11 -26.31 9.16 -19.12
C GLU A 11 -26.22 8.38 -20.43
N THR A 12 -26.28 7.05 -20.35
CA THR A 12 -26.77 6.20 -21.42
C THR A 12 -28.18 5.79 -21.04
N ALA A 13 -29.12 6.73 -21.08
CA ALA A 13 -30.52 6.43 -20.90
C ALA A 13 -31.24 6.80 -22.21
N PRO A 14 -32.04 5.88 -22.78
CA PRO A 14 -32.81 6.17 -24.00
C PRO A 14 -34.04 7.04 -23.78
N ASP A 15 -34.11 7.88 -22.75
CA ASP A 15 -35.23 8.80 -22.54
C ASP A 15 -34.82 10.03 -21.71
N ALA A 16 -33.99 10.89 -22.31
CA ALA A 16 -33.64 12.20 -21.73
C ALA A 16 -34.79 13.23 -21.74
N GLN A 17 -36.02 12.83 -22.13
CA GLN A 17 -37.12 13.78 -22.33
C GLN A 17 -38.14 13.86 -21.17
N ALA A 18 -38.03 13.08 -20.09
CA ALA A 18 -39.00 13.17 -18.98
C ALA A 18 -38.44 12.79 -17.59
N PRO A 19 -37.37 13.43 -17.04
CA PRO A 19 -36.87 13.10 -15.73
C PRO A 19 -37.89 13.32 -14.60
N ASP A 20 -38.79 14.28 -14.72
CA ASP A 20 -39.81 14.58 -13.69
C ASP A 20 -41.13 13.81 -13.87
N ARG A 21 -41.30 13.03 -14.95
CA ARG A 21 -42.56 12.35 -15.25
C ARG A 21 -42.99 11.34 -14.19
N VAL A 22 -42.05 10.57 -13.65
CA VAL A 22 -42.32 9.59 -12.58
C VAL A 22 -42.80 10.28 -11.31
N LEU A 23 -42.10 11.35 -10.90
CA LEU A 23 -42.48 12.11 -9.72
C LEU A 23 -43.82 12.82 -9.92
N ALA A 24 -44.09 13.36 -11.12
CA ALA A 24 -45.39 13.95 -11.43
C ALA A 24 -46.53 12.92 -11.34
N LEU A 25 -46.31 11.68 -11.78
CA LEU A 25 -47.30 10.60 -11.62
C LEU A 25 -47.52 10.22 -10.17
N ILE A 26 -46.44 10.18 -9.35
CA ILE A 26 -46.53 9.91 -7.91
C ILE A 26 -47.30 11.06 -7.23
N VAL A 27 -47.01 12.31 -7.51
CA VAL A 27 -47.75 13.46 -6.97
C VAL A 27 -49.24 13.39 -7.36
N ALA A 28 -49.54 13.09 -8.62
CA ALA A 28 -50.92 12.96 -9.09
C ALA A 28 -51.65 11.82 -8.33
N ARG A 29 -51.00 10.66 -8.14
CA ARG A 29 -51.52 9.52 -7.37
C ARG A 29 -51.90 9.92 -5.92
N VAL A 30 -51.00 10.64 -5.27
CA VAL A 30 -51.20 11.08 -3.88
C VAL A 30 -52.30 12.15 -3.80
N ARG A 31 -52.36 13.11 -4.73
CA ARG A 31 -53.45 14.13 -4.78
C ARG A 31 -54.83 13.48 -4.95
N MET A 32 -54.97 12.53 -5.88
CA MET A 32 -56.22 11.82 -6.08
C MET A 32 -56.63 11.02 -4.83
N ALA A 33 -55.67 10.38 -4.15
CA ALA A 33 -55.97 9.67 -2.91
C ALA A 33 -56.45 10.61 -1.80
N LEU A 34 -55.82 11.77 -1.66
CA LEU A 34 -56.22 12.82 -0.68
C LEU A 34 -57.62 13.40 -0.96
N GLN A 35 -58.01 13.46 -2.22
CA GLN A 35 -59.34 13.95 -2.66
C GLN A 35 -60.43 12.86 -2.56
N GLY A 36 -60.05 11.62 -2.18
CA GLY A 36 -61.00 10.48 -2.15
C GLY A 36 -61.48 10.07 -3.56
N GLU A 37 -60.77 10.46 -4.60
CA GLU A 37 -61.14 10.14 -5.98
C GLU A 37 -60.91 8.66 -6.27
N ALA A 38 -61.99 8.02 -6.73
CA ALA A 38 -61.98 6.62 -7.19
C ALA A 38 -62.55 6.56 -8.60
N GLY A 39 -62.17 5.56 -9.40
CA GLY A 39 -62.71 5.36 -10.72
C GLY A 39 -61.66 5.28 -11.85
N PRO A 40 -62.06 5.48 -13.13
CA PRO A 40 -61.23 5.19 -14.27
C PRO A 40 -59.96 6.05 -14.35
N ALA A 41 -59.98 7.27 -13.82
CA ALA A 41 -58.80 8.16 -13.82
C ALA A 41 -57.69 7.62 -12.88
N ARG A 42 -58.10 7.14 -11.69
CA ARG A 42 -57.16 6.48 -10.75
C ARG A 42 -56.61 5.17 -11.34
N ALA A 43 -57.44 4.37 -11.95
CA ALA A 43 -57.03 3.12 -12.61
C ALA A 43 -56.03 3.39 -13.77
N ALA A 44 -56.27 4.43 -14.55
CA ALA A 44 -55.36 4.83 -15.62
C ALA A 44 -54.00 5.31 -15.06
N LEU A 45 -53.96 6.02 -13.95
CA LEU A 45 -52.75 6.48 -13.29
C LEU A 45 -51.95 5.32 -12.68
N GLU A 46 -52.60 4.37 -11.99
CA GLU A 46 -51.96 3.17 -11.49
C GLU A 46 -51.38 2.31 -12.64
N ALA A 47 -52.10 2.20 -13.76
CA ALA A 47 -51.59 1.54 -14.96
C ALA A 47 -50.37 2.26 -15.57
N ALA A 48 -50.37 3.59 -15.55
CA ALA A 48 -49.19 4.36 -15.98
C ALA A 48 -47.99 4.17 -15.06
N LEU A 49 -48.19 4.11 -13.75
CA LEU A 49 -47.13 3.83 -12.77
C LEU A 49 -46.62 2.38 -12.85
N GLY A 50 -47.48 1.43 -13.21
CA GLY A 50 -47.15 0.04 -13.50
C GLY A 50 -46.51 -0.19 -14.89
N GLY A 51 -46.51 0.82 -15.76
CA GLY A 51 -46.00 0.75 -17.12
C GLY A 51 -44.62 1.38 -17.31
N PRO A 52 -44.19 1.60 -18.57
CA PRO A 52 -42.89 2.18 -18.90
C PRO A 52 -42.64 3.54 -18.23
N ALA A 53 -43.68 4.36 -18.06
CA ALA A 53 -43.58 5.68 -17.43
C ALA A 53 -43.19 5.60 -15.93
N GLY A 54 -43.56 4.51 -15.26
CA GLY A 54 -43.20 4.24 -13.86
C GLY A 54 -42.02 3.27 -13.69
N ALA A 55 -41.30 2.94 -14.76
CA ALA A 55 -40.27 1.90 -14.75
C ALA A 55 -39.21 2.08 -13.63
N ARG A 56 -38.78 3.33 -13.33
CA ARG A 56 -37.82 3.60 -12.24
C ARG A 56 -38.43 3.32 -10.87
N ARG A 57 -39.71 3.65 -10.66
CA ARG A 57 -40.44 3.32 -9.42
C ARG A 57 -40.56 1.81 -9.23
N LEU A 58 -40.93 1.08 -10.29
CA LEU A 58 -41.01 -0.39 -10.26
C LEU A 58 -39.64 -1.02 -9.99
N ARG A 59 -38.59 -0.51 -10.64
CA ARG A 59 -37.23 -0.97 -10.40
C ARG A 59 -36.80 -0.72 -8.94
N MET A 60 -37.22 0.38 -8.33
CA MET A 60 -36.95 0.64 -6.91
C MET A 60 -37.59 -0.43 -6.02
N ALA A 61 -38.87 -0.74 -6.26
CA ALA A 61 -39.58 -1.80 -5.53
C ALA A 61 -38.85 -3.15 -5.65
N GLU A 62 -38.43 -3.52 -6.86
CA GLU A 62 -37.72 -4.76 -7.15
C GLU A 62 -36.33 -4.80 -6.50
N VAL A 63 -35.51 -3.75 -6.71
CA VAL A 63 -34.12 -3.70 -6.26
C VAL A 63 -34.02 -3.70 -4.74
N PHE A 64 -34.95 -3.05 -4.04
CA PHE A 64 -34.95 -2.97 -2.57
C PHE A 64 -35.94 -3.93 -1.89
N GLY A 65 -36.70 -4.70 -2.67
CA GLY A 65 -37.64 -5.67 -2.14
C GLY A 65 -38.79 -5.01 -1.33
N LEU A 66 -39.33 -3.89 -1.84
CA LEU A 66 -40.35 -3.12 -1.15
C LEU A 66 -41.72 -3.74 -1.35
N SER A 67 -42.48 -3.92 -0.24
CA SER A 67 -43.89 -4.27 -0.29
C SER A 67 -44.75 -3.11 -0.79
N ASN A 68 -46.01 -3.36 -1.11
CA ASN A 68 -46.92 -2.31 -1.57
C ASN A 68 -47.08 -1.20 -0.51
N GLY A 69 -47.25 -1.55 0.76
CA GLY A 69 -47.35 -0.57 1.84
C GLY A 69 -46.06 0.24 2.05
N ALA A 70 -44.89 -0.40 1.87
CA ALA A 70 -43.61 0.30 1.89
C ALA A 70 -43.47 1.30 0.73
N MET A 71 -43.92 0.91 -0.47
CA MET A 71 -43.99 1.79 -1.63
C MET A 71 -44.97 2.94 -1.45
N ASP A 72 -46.11 2.69 -0.81
CA ASP A 72 -47.12 3.74 -0.54
C ASP A 72 -46.56 4.81 0.41
N LEU A 73 -45.89 4.39 1.50
CA LEU A 73 -45.23 5.33 2.40
C LEU A 73 -44.11 6.11 1.72
N LEU A 74 -43.31 5.44 0.89
CA LEU A 74 -42.24 6.09 0.10
C LEU A 74 -42.81 7.06 -0.92
N ASP A 75 -43.90 6.72 -1.64
CA ASP A 75 -44.57 7.58 -2.58
C ASP A 75 -45.08 8.88 -1.92
N LEU A 76 -45.63 8.80 -0.70
CA LEU A 76 -46.03 9.98 0.05
C LEU A 76 -44.84 10.91 0.34
N ALA A 77 -43.73 10.35 0.78
CA ALA A 77 -42.53 11.15 1.08
C ALA A 77 -41.91 11.76 -0.20
N LEU A 78 -41.89 11.00 -1.30
CA LEU A 78 -41.45 11.46 -2.61
C LEU A 78 -42.38 12.56 -3.19
N ALA A 79 -43.70 12.42 -3.02
CA ALA A 79 -44.66 13.41 -3.44
C ALA A 79 -44.47 14.74 -2.71
N LEU A 80 -44.25 14.70 -1.38
CA LEU A 80 -43.97 15.90 -0.59
C LEU A 80 -42.65 16.57 -1.00
N ALA A 81 -41.60 15.76 -1.26
CA ALA A 81 -40.32 16.28 -1.74
C ALA A 81 -40.40 16.93 -3.15
N ALA A 82 -41.31 16.43 -4.00
CA ALA A 82 -41.54 16.96 -5.34
C ALA A 82 -42.50 18.16 -5.34
N ASP A 83 -43.49 18.16 -4.45
CA ASP A 83 -44.50 19.20 -4.32
C ASP A 83 -44.75 19.56 -2.84
N PRO A 84 -44.03 20.53 -2.27
CA PRO A 84 -44.19 20.97 -0.90
C PRO A 84 -45.59 21.49 -0.56
N GLY A 85 -46.41 21.85 -1.56
CA GLY A 85 -47.79 22.28 -1.38
C GLY A 85 -48.70 21.17 -0.82
N LEU A 86 -48.26 19.90 -0.82
CA LEU A 86 -48.99 18.78 -0.18
C LEU A 86 -48.95 18.79 1.35
N ALA A 87 -48.08 19.59 1.96
CA ALA A 87 -47.91 19.64 3.41
C ALA A 87 -49.20 19.98 4.17
N GLU A 88 -49.97 20.96 3.69
CA GLU A 88 -51.27 21.35 4.29
C GLU A 88 -52.34 20.26 4.12
N ALA A 89 -52.35 19.61 2.98
CA ALA A 89 -53.25 18.48 2.74
C ALA A 89 -52.94 17.27 3.65
N TYR A 90 -51.66 17.01 3.89
CA TYR A 90 -51.21 15.97 4.82
C TYR A 90 -51.62 16.29 6.27
N ALA A 91 -51.41 17.55 6.68
CA ALA A 91 -51.84 18.01 8.00
C ALA A 91 -53.37 17.84 8.21
N THR A 92 -54.16 18.19 7.20
CA THR A 92 -55.61 18.04 7.22
C THR A 92 -56.02 16.58 7.28
N ALA A 93 -55.45 15.72 6.46
CA ALA A 93 -55.74 14.29 6.43
C ALA A 93 -55.33 13.58 7.72
N GLN A 94 -54.32 14.07 8.43
CA GLN A 94 -53.86 13.54 9.72
C GLN A 94 -54.55 14.21 10.95
N GLY A 95 -55.45 15.17 10.70
CA GLY A 95 -56.19 15.84 11.75
C GLY A 95 -55.35 16.71 12.71
N ALA A 96 -54.15 17.11 12.30
CA ALA A 96 -53.23 17.90 13.12
C ALA A 96 -52.39 18.83 12.28
N SER A 97 -52.49 20.14 12.50
CA SER A 97 -51.84 21.18 11.67
C SER A 97 -50.30 21.12 11.63
N HIS A 98 -49.67 20.49 12.62
CA HIS A 98 -48.25 20.30 12.69
C HIS A 98 -47.72 19.01 12.00
N ARG A 99 -48.64 18.10 11.61
CA ARG A 99 -48.27 16.83 10.95
C ARG A 99 -48.22 16.97 9.44
N VAL A 100 -47.27 17.76 8.99
CA VAL A 100 -47.07 18.10 7.57
C VAL A 100 -46.31 17.03 6.77
N CYS A 101 -45.70 16.07 7.46
CA CYS A 101 -44.95 14.98 6.85
C CYS A 101 -45.73 13.66 6.89
N PRO A 102 -45.46 12.73 5.95
CA PRO A 102 -46.16 11.45 5.88
C PRO A 102 -45.79 10.55 7.07
N THR A 103 -46.82 9.80 7.53
CA THR A 103 -46.72 8.75 8.54
C THR A 103 -47.26 7.44 7.97
N GLU A 104 -46.95 6.30 8.60
CA GLU A 104 -47.55 5.01 8.23
C GLU A 104 -49.06 5.05 8.28
N ALA A 105 -49.64 5.66 9.31
CA ALA A 105 -51.08 5.80 9.46
C ALA A 105 -51.72 6.57 8.30
N LEU A 106 -51.05 7.62 7.78
CA LEU A 106 -51.49 8.33 6.57
C LEU A 106 -51.46 7.41 5.34
N ALA A 107 -50.39 6.63 5.16
CA ALA A 107 -50.29 5.69 4.05
C ALA A 107 -51.41 4.62 4.09
N GLN A 108 -51.66 4.05 5.24
CA GLN A 108 -52.76 3.08 5.46
C GLN A 108 -54.14 3.70 5.18
N THR A 109 -54.36 4.94 5.63
CA THR A 109 -55.63 5.64 5.42
C THR A 109 -55.91 5.91 3.93
N LEU A 110 -54.90 6.30 3.17
CA LEU A 110 -55.06 6.71 1.78
C LEU A 110 -55.04 5.53 0.78
N PHE A 111 -54.28 4.50 1.08
CA PHE A 111 -54.05 3.39 0.13
C PHE A 111 -54.57 2.03 0.62
N GLY A 112 -54.84 1.87 1.92
CA GLY A 112 -55.47 0.66 2.47
C GLY A 112 -54.56 -0.57 2.45
N ALA A 113 -53.23 -0.40 2.42
CA ALA A 113 -52.30 -1.51 2.45
C ALA A 113 -52.34 -2.22 3.82
N ASP A 114 -52.57 -3.53 3.84
CA ASP A 114 -52.68 -4.37 5.05
C ASP A 114 -51.38 -5.17 5.30
N ASP A 115 -50.23 -4.57 4.96
CA ASP A 115 -48.92 -5.23 5.07
C ASP A 115 -48.35 -5.22 6.50
N GLY A 116 -49.10 -4.71 7.48
CA GLY A 116 -48.61 -4.45 8.84
C GLY A 116 -47.61 -3.30 8.88
N PRO A 117 -46.88 -3.12 9.99
CA PRO A 117 -45.90 -2.03 10.12
C PRO A 117 -44.76 -2.17 9.11
N VAL A 118 -44.63 -1.21 8.19
CA VAL A 118 -43.59 -1.16 7.11
C VAL A 118 -42.32 -0.45 7.56
N TRP A 119 -42.41 0.36 8.65
CA TRP A 119 -41.26 1.00 9.28
C TRP A 119 -40.92 0.31 10.60
N ARG A 120 -39.83 -0.45 10.58
CA ARG A 120 -39.24 -1.10 11.76
C ARG A 120 -37.76 -1.32 11.55
N ALA A 121 -37.01 -1.49 12.63
CA ALA A 121 -35.64 -1.93 12.55
C ALA A 121 -35.55 -3.24 11.74
N GLY A 122 -34.77 -3.25 10.67
CA GLY A 122 -34.68 -4.40 9.78
C GLY A 122 -35.63 -4.38 8.57
N ALA A 123 -36.57 -3.43 8.47
CA ALA A 123 -37.36 -3.24 7.26
C ALA A 123 -36.56 -2.55 6.13
N ALA A 124 -36.93 -2.85 4.89
CA ALA A 124 -36.19 -2.35 3.72
C ALA A 124 -36.05 -0.81 3.68
N LEU A 125 -37.11 -0.07 4.00
CA LEU A 125 -37.09 1.40 4.03
C LEU A 125 -36.05 1.94 5.02
N SER A 126 -35.93 1.32 6.19
CA SER A 126 -34.98 1.71 7.24
C SER A 126 -33.56 1.27 6.92
N ILE A 127 -33.37 0.01 6.52
CA ILE A 127 -32.07 -0.58 6.24
C ILE A 127 -31.33 0.15 5.11
N TRP A 128 -32.06 0.51 4.07
CA TRP A 128 -31.50 1.20 2.91
C TRP A 128 -31.50 2.72 3.03
N GLY A 129 -32.02 3.25 4.15
CA GLY A 129 -32.13 4.68 4.34
C GLY A 129 -32.89 5.36 3.20
N LEU A 130 -33.98 4.73 2.70
CA LEU A 130 -34.79 5.31 1.63
C LEU A 130 -35.68 6.44 2.17
N LEU A 131 -36.04 6.33 3.45
CA LEU A 131 -36.71 7.37 4.21
C LEU A 131 -35.82 7.80 5.38
N VAL A 132 -35.90 9.08 5.71
CA VAL A 132 -35.22 9.69 6.86
C VAL A 132 -36.29 10.01 7.92
N PRO A 133 -36.21 9.45 9.12
CA PRO A 133 -37.15 9.79 10.18
C PRO A 133 -36.89 11.22 10.67
N ILE A 134 -37.97 11.95 10.91
CA ILE A 134 -37.89 13.31 11.43
C ILE A 134 -37.97 13.25 12.96
N ALA A 135 -37.17 14.10 13.61
CA ALA A 135 -37.22 14.22 15.07
C ALA A 135 -38.64 14.57 15.55
N ARG A 136 -39.18 13.80 16.50
CA ARG A 136 -40.54 13.94 17.00
C ARG A 136 -40.58 14.25 18.49
N THR A 137 -41.73 14.80 18.91
CA THR A 137 -42.08 14.93 20.32
C THR A 137 -42.61 13.59 20.87
N ALA A 138 -42.39 13.32 22.14
CA ALA A 138 -42.88 12.07 22.76
C ALA A 138 -44.40 11.92 22.59
N GLY A 139 -44.84 10.75 22.11
CA GLY A 139 -46.25 10.46 21.83
C GLY A 139 -46.71 10.73 20.39
N GLU A 140 -45.90 11.35 19.56
CA GLU A 140 -46.20 11.54 18.15
C GLU A 140 -45.78 10.31 17.31
N PRO A 141 -46.50 9.97 16.22
CA PRO A 141 -46.11 8.92 15.30
C PRO A 141 -44.83 9.29 14.57
N ASP A 142 -44.07 8.28 14.11
CA ASP A 142 -42.92 8.49 13.24
C ASP A 142 -43.35 9.14 11.93
N ALA A 143 -42.70 10.25 11.58
CA ALA A 143 -42.89 10.96 10.34
C ALA A 143 -41.61 10.91 9.51
N PHE A 144 -41.74 10.99 8.19
CA PHE A 144 -40.65 10.69 7.29
C PHE A 144 -40.47 11.73 6.16
N GLU A 145 -39.20 11.89 5.77
CA GLU A 145 -38.83 12.54 4.51
C GLU A 145 -38.15 11.54 3.58
N ALA A 146 -38.28 11.76 2.29
CA ALA A 146 -37.53 10.96 1.31
C ALA A 146 -36.05 11.36 1.32
N ASP A 147 -35.15 10.37 1.30
CA ASP A 147 -33.72 10.67 1.13
C ASP A 147 -33.49 11.42 -0.19
N PRO A 148 -32.73 12.54 -0.20
CA PRO A 148 -32.52 13.35 -1.41
C PRO A 148 -31.91 12.57 -2.58
N ARG A 149 -31.09 11.55 -2.32
CA ARG A 149 -30.47 10.73 -3.38
C ARG A 149 -31.48 9.79 -4.03
N VAL A 150 -32.48 9.36 -3.30
CA VAL A 150 -33.59 8.58 -3.84
C VAL A 150 -34.45 9.44 -4.78
N VAL A 151 -34.72 10.69 -4.38
CA VAL A 151 -35.41 11.67 -5.24
C VAL A 151 -34.61 11.96 -6.51
N ASP A 152 -33.30 12.23 -6.38
CA ASP A 152 -32.41 12.49 -7.51
C ASP A 152 -32.36 11.30 -8.48
N TRP A 153 -32.29 10.08 -7.96
CA TRP A 153 -32.25 8.88 -8.78
C TRP A 153 -33.54 8.69 -9.59
N LEU A 154 -34.70 8.97 -9.01
CA LEU A 154 -35.98 8.95 -9.75
C LEU A 154 -36.03 10.01 -10.85
N ARG A 155 -35.37 11.15 -10.65
CA ARG A 155 -35.16 12.17 -11.68
C ARG A 155 -34.12 11.78 -12.73
N GLY A 156 -33.43 10.65 -12.57
CA GLY A 156 -32.37 10.21 -13.48
C GLY A 156 -31.00 10.78 -13.14
N VAL A 157 -30.85 11.46 -12.02
CA VAL A 157 -29.57 11.99 -11.56
C VAL A 157 -28.94 11.01 -10.59
N LEU A 158 -27.75 10.51 -10.94
CA LEU A 158 -26.99 9.64 -10.07
C LEU A 158 -25.85 10.44 -9.41
N GLY A 159 -26.04 10.83 -8.17
CA GLY A 159 -25.06 11.55 -7.36
C GLY A 159 -24.44 10.68 -6.28
N LEU A 160 -23.30 11.11 -5.73
CA LEU A 160 -22.70 10.51 -4.54
C LEU A 160 -23.33 11.07 -3.27
N ASP A 161 -23.60 10.20 -2.31
CA ASP A 161 -23.86 10.58 -0.93
C ASP A 161 -22.67 11.32 -0.31
N ALA A 162 -22.91 12.26 0.59
CA ALA A 162 -21.86 13.06 1.20
C ALA A 162 -20.70 12.23 1.81
N PRO A 163 -20.93 11.11 2.52
CA PRO A 163 -19.86 10.25 3.02
C PRO A 163 -19.02 9.58 1.92
N LEU A 164 -19.54 9.46 0.70
CA LEU A 164 -18.84 8.85 -0.44
C LEU A 164 -18.03 9.87 -1.26
N VAL A 165 -18.29 11.18 -1.09
CA VAL A 165 -17.56 12.23 -1.82
C VAL A 165 -16.09 12.22 -1.43
N GLY A 166 -15.20 12.18 -2.43
CA GLY A 166 -13.75 12.08 -2.23
C GLY A 166 -13.24 10.69 -1.84
N ARG A 167 -14.14 9.74 -1.50
CA ARG A 167 -13.79 8.35 -1.13
C ARG A 167 -14.15 7.34 -2.21
N ALA A 168 -15.11 7.65 -3.05
CA ALA A 168 -15.61 6.74 -4.08
C ALA A 168 -15.26 7.24 -5.48
N HIS A 169 -14.77 6.33 -6.34
CA HIS A 169 -14.50 6.61 -7.75
C HIS A 169 -14.72 5.37 -8.62
N LEU A 170 -15.14 5.58 -9.85
CA LEU A 170 -15.25 4.49 -10.82
C LEU A 170 -13.85 4.05 -11.28
N ILE A 171 -13.65 2.74 -11.35
CA ILE A 171 -12.39 2.17 -11.85
C ILE A 171 -12.49 2.10 -13.39
N GLU A 172 -11.49 2.67 -14.06
CA GLU A 172 -11.36 2.51 -15.51
C GLU A 172 -11.03 1.07 -15.87
N LEU A 173 -11.68 0.57 -16.91
CA LEU A 173 -11.46 -0.79 -17.38
C LEU A 173 -10.24 -0.84 -18.30
N HIS A 174 -9.24 -1.61 -17.89
CA HIS A 174 -8.03 -1.86 -18.67
C HIS A 174 -7.94 -3.34 -19.05
N PRO A 175 -7.26 -3.68 -20.18
CA PRO A 175 -7.01 -5.07 -20.53
C PRO A 175 -6.29 -5.81 -19.41
N PRO A 176 -6.76 -7.03 -19.04
CA PRO A 176 -6.11 -7.81 -17.98
C PRO A 176 -4.76 -8.36 -18.44
N PHE A 177 -3.88 -8.67 -17.49
CA PHE A 177 -2.71 -9.49 -17.76
C PHE A 177 -3.11 -10.94 -18.03
N ALA A 178 -2.37 -11.63 -18.89
CA ALA A 178 -2.65 -13.04 -19.24
C ALA A 178 -2.56 -13.97 -18.01
N ALA A 179 -1.68 -13.64 -17.07
CA ALA A 179 -1.50 -14.40 -15.82
C ALA A 179 -2.67 -14.20 -14.82
N TRP A 180 -3.55 -13.21 -15.02
CA TRP A 180 -4.65 -12.98 -14.10
C TRP A 180 -5.76 -14.03 -14.26
N PRO A 181 -6.24 -14.67 -13.16
CA PRO A 181 -7.24 -15.74 -13.23
C PRO A 181 -8.67 -15.20 -13.40
N VAL A 182 -8.89 -14.25 -14.32
CA VAL A 182 -10.17 -13.56 -14.50
C VAL A 182 -11.31 -14.53 -14.80
N ALA A 183 -11.15 -15.38 -15.80
CA ALA A 183 -12.20 -16.31 -16.23
C ALA A 183 -12.54 -17.37 -15.17
N ALA A 184 -11.53 -17.85 -14.42
CA ALA A 184 -11.75 -18.77 -13.31
C ALA A 184 -12.52 -18.08 -12.17
N THR A 185 -12.06 -16.91 -11.74
CA THR A 185 -12.71 -16.13 -10.67
C THR A 185 -14.15 -15.77 -11.03
N ALA A 186 -14.42 -15.35 -12.29
CA ALA A 186 -15.78 -15.03 -12.72
C ALA A 186 -16.70 -16.25 -12.69
N ARG A 187 -16.23 -17.43 -13.13
CA ARG A 187 -17.01 -18.67 -13.04
C ARG A 187 -17.29 -19.09 -11.61
N ASP A 188 -16.29 -19.00 -10.73
CA ASP A 188 -16.46 -19.38 -9.33
C ASP A 188 -17.38 -18.40 -8.60
N ALA A 189 -17.29 -17.10 -8.90
CA ALA A 189 -18.21 -16.10 -8.39
C ALA A 189 -19.66 -16.33 -8.87
N ALA A 190 -19.87 -16.66 -10.14
CA ALA A 190 -21.18 -16.99 -10.68
C ALA A 190 -21.80 -18.19 -9.96
N ARG A 191 -21.05 -19.28 -9.79
CA ARG A 191 -21.50 -20.48 -9.04
C ARG A 191 -21.81 -20.18 -7.57
N ALA A 192 -21.01 -19.30 -6.96
CA ALA A 192 -21.23 -18.92 -5.56
C ALA A 192 -22.50 -18.07 -5.43
N THR A 193 -22.79 -17.19 -6.39
CA THR A 193 -24.02 -16.36 -6.40
C THR A 193 -25.29 -17.22 -6.55
N GLU A 194 -25.23 -18.36 -7.20
CA GLU A 194 -26.35 -19.32 -7.29
C GLU A 194 -26.66 -20.00 -5.94
N ARG A 195 -25.68 -20.09 -5.05
CA ARG A 195 -25.76 -20.85 -3.77
C ARG A 195 -25.84 -19.98 -2.53
N SER A 196 -25.42 -18.73 -2.64
CA SER A 196 -25.27 -17.80 -1.51
C SER A 196 -25.90 -16.47 -1.84
N ALA A 197 -26.52 -15.83 -0.84
CA ALA A 197 -27.16 -14.52 -0.99
C ALA A 197 -26.17 -13.41 -1.34
N ALA A 198 -24.91 -13.56 -0.94
CA ALA A 198 -23.83 -12.62 -1.20
C ALA A 198 -22.51 -13.33 -1.50
N VAL A 199 -21.73 -12.76 -2.40
CA VAL A 199 -20.40 -13.25 -2.76
C VAL A 199 -19.38 -12.12 -2.55
N ARG A 200 -18.32 -12.44 -1.81
CA ARG A 200 -17.20 -11.54 -1.59
C ARG A 200 -15.92 -12.13 -2.20
N VAL A 201 -15.33 -11.40 -3.15
CA VAL A 201 -14.06 -11.79 -3.76
C VAL A 201 -12.93 -11.03 -3.06
N VAL A 202 -12.10 -11.76 -2.31
CA VAL A 202 -10.94 -11.21 -1.60
C VAL A 202 -9.73 -11.28 -2.51
N VAL A 203 -9.28 -10.13 -3.01
CA VAL A 203 -8.13 -10.02 -3.92
C VAL A 203 -6.89 -9.67 -3.10
N ALA A 204 -6.05 -10.68 -2.84
CA ALA A 204 -4.84 -10.54 -2.05
C ALA A 204 -3.61 -10.28 -2.94
N GLY A 205 -2.79 -9.31 -2.53
CA GLY A 205 -1.56 -8.96 -3.24
C GLY A 205 -0.91 -7.68 -2.71
N PRO A 206 0.32 -7.37 -3.13
CA PRO A 206 0.99 -6.13 -2.74
C PRO A 206 0.22 -4.89 -3.21
N THR A 207 0.36 -3.78 -2.49
CA THR A 207 -0.18 -2.49 -2.92
C THR A 207 0.40 -2.11 -4.28
N GLY A 208 -0.48 -1.67 -5.20
CA GLY A 208 -0.08 -1.37 -6.58
C GLY A 208 -0.01 -2.57 -7.54
N SER A 209 -0.32 -3.81 -7.11
CA SER A 209 -0.32 -4.99 -8.00
C SER A 209 -1.49 -5.04 -9.01
N GLY A 210 -2.39 -4.06 -8.99
CA GLY A 210 -3.56 -4.03 -9.89
C GLY A 210 -4.79 -4.72 -9.33
N ARG A 211 -4.88 -4.94 -8.01
CA ARG A 211 -6.02 -5.62 -7.35
C ARG A 211 -7.38 -5.02 -7.72
N ALA A 212 -7.49 -3.68 -7.67
CA ALA A 212 -8.72 -2.98 -8.04
C ALA A 212 -9.04 -3.10 -9.54
N SER A 213 -8.02 -3.02 -10.41
CA SER A 213 -8.20 -3.24 -11.85
C SER A 213 -8.63 -4.67 -12.16
N PHE A 214 -8.06 -5.67 -11.47
CA PHE A 214 -8.51 -7.06 -11.56
C PHE A 214 -9.98 -7.22 -11.18
N ALA A 215 -10.39 -6.62 -10.05
CA ALA A 215 -11.78 -6.62 -9.60
C ALA A 215 -12.71 -5.99 -10.65
N ALA A 216 -12.30 -4.86 -11.28
CA ALA A 216 -13.08 -4.23 -12.32
C ALA A 216 -13.24 -5.12 -13.56
N VAL A 217 -12.18 -5.83 -13.96
CA VAL A 217 -12.26 -6.77 -15.09
C VAL A 217 -13.17 -7.96 -14.77
N VAL A 218 -13.10 -8.51 -13.54
CA VAL A 218 -14.03 -9.58 -13.13
C VAL A 218 -15.47 -9.05 -13.07
N ALA A 219 -15.70 -7.84 -12.54
CA ALA A 219 -17.03 -7.20 -12.49
C ALA A 219 -17.62 -7.00 -13.89
N SER A 220 -16.79 -6.67 -14.89
CA SER A 220 -17.21 -6.50 -16.28
C SER A 220 -17.78 -7.78 -16.89
N ALA A 221 -17.34 -8.97 -16.46
CA ALA A 221 -17.91 -10.25 -16.87
C ALA A 221 -19.39 -10.40 -16.43
N PHE A 222 -19.79 -9.67 -15.36
CA PHE A 222 -21.16 -9.56 -14.88
C PHE A 222 -21.90 -8.33 -15.44
N ARG A 223 -21.33 -7.66 -16.46
CA ARG A 223 -21.83 -6.42 -17.07
C ARG A 223 -21.94 -5.25 -16.06
N ARG A 224 -21.14 -5.26 -15.00
CA ARG A 224 -21.11 -4.22 -13.97
C ARG A 224 -19.84 -3.40 -14.06
N ARG A 225 -19.99 -2.09 -13.85
CA ARG A 225 -18.85 -1.20 -13.60
C ARG A 225 -18.43 -1.33 -12.14
N ALA A 226 -17.15 -1.16 -11.86
CA ALA A 226 -16.63 -1.27 -10.52
C ALA A 226 -16.45 0.12 -9.88
N LEU A 227 -16.98 0.30 -8.67
CA LEU A 227 -16.83 1.49 -7.84
C LEU A 227 -15.85 1.16 -6.71
N ALA A 228 -14.68 1.80 -6.74
CA ALA A 228 -13.72 1.71 -5.65
C ALA A 228 -14.13 2.63 -4.51
N ILE A 229 -13.99 2.13 -3.28
CA ILE A 229 -14.29 2.87 -2.06
C ILE A 229 -13.09 2.78 -1.12
N ASP A 230 -12.63 3.94 -0.66
CA ASP A 230 -11.63 4.06 0.38
C ASP A 230 -12.34 4.27 1.72
N ALA A 231 -12.31 3.25 2.56
CA ALA A 231 -12.96 3.26 3.87
C ALA A 231 -12.01 3.70 5.00
N ALA A 232 -10.74 3.98 4.71
CA ALA A 232 -9.78 4.39 5.71
C ALA A 232 -10.20 5.70 6.39
N GLY A 233 -10.21 5.72 7.73
CA GLY A 233 -10.60 6.89 8.51
C GLY A 233 -12.06 7.32 8.35
N ALA A 234 -12.98 6.41 8.00
CA ALA A 234 -14.41 6.70 8.04
C ALA A 234 -14.88 6.77 9.50
N GLU A 235 -15.49 7.90 9.87
CA GLU A 235 -16.00 8.11 11.24
C GLU A 235 -17.21 7.21 11.53
N ASP A 236 -18.12 7.04 10.55
CA ASP A 236 -19.26 6.14 10.60
C ASP A 236 -19.21 5.14 9.43
N PHE A 237 -18.57 4.01 9.69
CA PHE A 237 -18.43 2.96 8.68
C PHE A 237 -19.77 2.27 8.35
N PRO A 238 -20.68 1.97 9.30
CA PRO A 238 -22.01 1.44 9.00
C PRO A 238 -22.82 2.31 8.04
N ASP A 239 -22.85 3.63 8.21
CA ASP A 239 -23.53 4.56 7.30
C ASP A 239 -22.87 4.58 5.92
N LEU A 240 -21.53 4.64 5.87
CA LEU A 240 -20.78 4.57 4.61
C LEU A 240 -21.08 3.27 3.85
N LEU A 241 -21.10 2.13 4.55
CA LEU A 241 -21.39 0.81 3.98
C LEU A 241 -22.80 0.75 3.40
N MET A 242 -23.78 1.21 4.15
CA MET A 242 -25.19 1.23 3.72
C MET A 242 -25.35 2.08 2.45
N ARG A 243 -24.81 3.31 2.43
CA ARG A 243 -24.92 4.22 1.28
C ARG A 243 -24.18 3.70 0.06
N ALA A 244 -23.01 3.09 0.24
CA ALA A 244 -22.28 2.47 -0.85
C ALA A 244 -23.06 1.32 -1.49
N ARG A 245 -23.62 0.44 -0.67
CA ARG A 245 -24.44 -0.69 -1.14
C ARG A 245 -25.74 -0.23 -1.79
N ARG A 246 -26.39 0.80 -1.23
CA ARG A 246 -27.56 1.45 -1.84
C ARG A 246 -27.23 1.99 -3.22
N LEU A 247 -26.16 2.76 -3.34
CA LEU A 247 -25.70 3.30 -4.64
C LEU A 247 -25.39 2.17 -5.64
N ALA A 248 -24.72 1.12 -5.19
CA ALA A 248 -24.39 -0.02 -6.04
C ALA A 248 -25.62 -0.71 -6.61
N ARG A 249 -26.69 -0.86 -5.80
CA ARG A 249 -27.98 -1.42 -6.26
C ARG A 249 -28.71 -0.48 -7.21
N MET A 250 -28.73 0.82 -6.92
CA MET A 250 -29.38 1.83 -7.76
C MET A 250 -28.72 1.95 -9.14
N ALA A 251 -27.40 1.83 -9.21
CA ALA A 251 -26.59 2.05 -10.41
C ALA A 251 -26.08 0.76 -11.06
N ASP A 252 -26.42 -0.41 -10.52
CA ASP A 252 -25.94 -1.73 -10.94
C ASP A 252 -24.40 -1.83 -10.99
N LEU A 253 -23.75 -1.38 -9.89
CA LEU A 253 -22.31 -1.37 -9.74
C LEU A 253 -21.83 -2.56 -8.91
N ALA A 254 -20.59 -2.98 -9.14
CA ALA A 254 -19.85 -3.81 -8.21
C ALA A 254 -19.02 -2.93 -7.27
N LEU A 255 -18.96 -3.26 -6.00
CA LEU A 255 -18.18 -2.52 -5.02
C LEU A 255 -16.78 -3.10 -4.88
N VAL A 256 -15.78 -2.24 -4.74
CA VAL A 256 -14.39 -2.61 -4.48
C VAL A 256 -13.89 -1.84 -3.27
N TRP A 257 -13.85 -2.51 -2.13
CA TRP A 257 -13.32 -1.97 -0.88
C TRP A 257 -11.80 -2.03 -0.89
N ARG A 258 -11.15 -0.87 -0.83
CA ARG A 258 -9.70 -0.77 -0.96
C ARG A 258 -9.00 -0.93 0.39
N ASP A 259 -7.94 -1.76 0.38
CA ASP A 259 -6.99 -1.96 1.49
C ASP A 259 -7.66 -2.12 2.86
N HIS A 260 -8.69 -2.97 2.89
CA HIS A 260 -9.56 -3.14 4.01
C HIS A 260 -9.12 -4.35 4.83
N GLU A 261 -8.17 -4.11 5.75
CA GLU A 261 -7.73 -5.10 6.72
C GLU A 261 -8.55 -4.98 8.00
N GLY A 262 -9.36 -5.99 8.28
CA GLY A 262 -10.02 -6.17 9.58
C GLY A 262 -11.36 -5.51 9.78
N ILE A 263 -11.98 -4.83 8.81
CA ILE A 263 -13.35 -4.39 8.95
C ILE A 263 -14.28 -5.54 8.54
N ALA A 264 -15.08 -6.00 9.48
CA ALA A 264 -16.17 -6.90 9.20
C ALA A 264 -17.17 -6.15 8.30
N LEU A 265 -17.13 -6.45 7.00
CA LEU A 265 -18.27 -6.16 6.14
C LEU A 265 -19.40 -7.04 6.68
N SER A 266 -20.19 -6.50 7.61
CA SER A 266 -21.26 -7.27 8.26
C SER A 266 -22.13 -7.92 7.21
N ALA A 267 -22.50 -9.18 7.44
CA ALA A 267 -23.57 -9.84 6.72
C ALA A 267 -24.88 -9.11 7.04
N HIS A 268 -25.07 -7.98 6.42
CA HIS A 268 -26.40 -7.45 6.32
C HIS A 268 -27.16 -8.36 5.35
N PRO A 269 -28.40 -8.81 5.65
CA PRO A 269 -29.18 -9.69 4.77
C PRO A 269 -29.37 -9.13 3.35
N GLN A 270 -28.80 -7.98 3.07
CA GLN A 270 -28.94 -7.21 1.84
C GLN A 270 -27.57 -6.75 1.28
N ALA A 271 -26.53 -7.56 1.47
CA ALA A 271 -25.23 -7.33 0.81
C ALA A 271 -25.40 -7.07 -0.71
N ALA A 272 -24.51 -6.30 -1.30
CA ALA A 272 -24.45 -6.25 -2.75
C ALA A 272 -24.18 -7.68 -3.28
N PRO A 273 -24.81 -8.08 -4.39
CA PRO A 273 -24.68 -9.44 -4.89
C PRO A 273 -23.24 -9.86 -5.14
N LEU A 274 -22.37 -8.91 -5.47
CA LEU A 274 -20.95 -9.12 -5.70
C LEU A 274 -20.14 -7.95 -5.15
N GLU A 275 -19.30 -8.23 -4.16
CA GLU A 275 -18.37 -7.28 -3.57
C GLU A 275 -16.94 -7.79 -3.68
N PHE A 276 -16.00 -6.86 -3.88
CA PHE A 276 -14.57 -7.13 -3.87
C PHE A 276 -13.92 -6.44 -2.68
N VAL A 277 -12.93 -7.10 -2.09
CA VAL A 277 -12.10 -6.54 -1.03
C VAL A 277 -10.64 -6.70 -1.44
N THR A 278 -9.87 -5.61 -1.47
CA THR A 278 -8.44 -5.71 -1.72
C THR A 278 -7.68 -5.75 -0.40
N THR A 279 -6.77 -6.72 -0.27
CA THR A 279 -6.00 -6.95 0.97
C THR A 279 -4.51 -7.08 0.68
N GLY A 280 -3.68 -6.92 1.69
CA GLY A 280 -2.26 -7.27 1.63
C GLY A 280 -2.02 -8.75 1.32
N PRO A 281 -0.79 -9.15 0.96
CA PRO A 281 -0.50 -10.52 0.50
C PRO A 281 -0.72 -11.60 1.58
N ARG A 282 -0.70 -11.23 2.85
CA ARG A 282 -0.86 -12.11 4.02
C ARG A 282 -2.17 -11.88 4.79
N ALA A 283 -2.88 -10.81 4.48
CA ALA A 283 -4.12 -10.51 5.18
C ALA A 283 -5.22 -11.52 4.85
N ARG A 284 -6.04 -11.82 5.84
CA ARG A 284 -7.21 -12.67 5.71
C ARG A 284 -8.45 -11.81 5.94
N ALA A 285 -9.43 -11.93 5.06
CA ALA A 285 -10.73 -11.33 5.33
C ALA A 285 -11.39 -12.05 6.51
N THR A 286 -12.01 -11.28 7.41
CA THR A 286 -12.82 -11.86 8.49
C THR A 286 -14.03 -12.55 7.85
N PRO A 287 -14.27 -13.86 8.11
CA PRO A 287 -15.45 -14.56 7.60
C PRO A 287 -16.73 -13.86 8.04
N VAL A 288 -17.72 -13.81 7.17
CA VAL A 288 -19.02 -13.20 7.43
C VAL A 288 -20.09 -14.26 7.16
N GLU A 289 -20.96 -14.49 8.13
CA GLU A 289 -22.05 -15.48 8.00
C GLU A 289 -22.97 -15.13 6.83
N GLY A 290 -23.37 -16.12 6.04
CA GLY A 290 -24.21 -15.94 4.85
C GLY A 290 -23.50 -15.36 3.61
N THR A 291 -22.19 -15.13 3.69
CA THR A 291 -21.39 -14.64 2.56
C THR A 291 -20.39 -15.71 2.11
N ALA A 292 -20.35 -15.98 0.82
CA ALA A 292 -19.33 -16.86 0.23
C ALA A 292 -18.05 -16.07 -0.07
N ASP A 293 -16.94 -16.45 0.59
CA ASP A 293 -15.62 -15.84 0.37
C ASP A 293 -14.83 -16.60 -0.68
N LEU A 294 -14.44 -15.88 -1.75
CA LEU A 294 -13.54 -16.37 -2.78
C LEU A 294 -12.21 -15.64 -2.67
N VAL A 295 -11.17 -16.35 -2.20
CA VAL A 295 -9.84 -15.75 -2.02
C VAL A 295 -9.02 -15.96 -3.29
N VAL A 296 -8.58 -14.86 -3.91
CA VAL A 296 -7.75 -14.84 -5.09
C VAL A 296 -6.42 -14.17 -4.76
N LYS A 297 -5.32 -14.93 -4.88
CA LYS A 297 -3.98 -14.36 -4.83
C LYS A 297 -3.61 -13.87 -6.22
N LEU A 298 -3.42 -12.56 -6.35
CA LEU A 298 -3.09 -11.96 -7.63
C LEU A 298 -1.63 -12.21 -7.97
N PRO A 299 -1.32 -12.93 -9.06
CA PRO A 299 0.05 -13.17 -9.46
C PRO A 299 0.73 -11.87 -9.89
N GLN A 300 2.04 -11.79 -9.63
CA GLN A 300 2.85 -10.68 -10.13
C GLN A 300 2.93 -10.77 -11.66
N PRO A 301 2.90 -9.63 -12.39
CA PRO A 301 3.07 -9.65 -13.82
C PRO A 301 4.45 -10.18 -14.21
N THR A 302 4.49 -11.00 -15.23
CA THR A 302 5.72 -11.51 -15.82
C THR A 302 6.60 -10.39 -16.39
N ARG A 303 7.86 -10.68 -16.69
CA ARG A 303 8.75 -9.72 -17.34
C ARG A 303 8.18 -9.21 -18.66
N ASP A 304 7.60 -10.09 -19.46
CA ASP A 304 7.07 -9.73 -20.78
C ASP A 304 5.80 -8.89 -20.65
N GLU A 305 4.93 -9.20 -19.69
CA GLU A 305 3.75 -8.38 -19.37
C GLU A 305 4.16 -6.97 -18.87
N ARG A 306 5.21 -6.87 -18.03
CA ARG A 306 5.75 -5.56 -17.62
C ARG A 306 6.35 -4.79 -18.80
N ARG A 307 7.05 -5.48 -19.70
CA ARG A 307 7.61 -4.89 -20.93
C ARG A 307 6.50 -4.33 -21.82
N GLU A 308 5.43 -5.10 -22.01
CA GLU A 308 4.28 -4.69 -22.80
C GLU A 308 3.55 -3.50 -22.16
N LEU A 309 3.39 -3.53 -20.83
CA LEU A 309 2.79 -2.41 -20.10
C LEU A 309 3.59 -1.11 -20.29
N TRP A 310 4.92 -1.17 -20.19
CA TRP A 310 5.79 -0.01 -20.45
C TRP A 310 5.61 0.54 -21.85
N ARG A 311 5.63 -0.32 -22.87
CA ARG A 311 5.45 0.09 -24.28
C ARG A 311 4.09 0.72 -24.53
N ARG A 312 3.05 0.20 -23.90
CA ARG A 312 1.70 0.72 -24.03
C ARG A 312 1.53 2.10 -23.38
N LEU A 313 2.14 2.29 -22.20
CA LEU A 313 1.97 3.51 -21.42
C LEU A 313 2.99 4.61 -21.78
N VAL A 314 4.16 4.24 -22.26
CA VAL A 314 5.25 5.13 -22.63
C VAL A 314 5.69 4.79 -24.06
N PRO A 315 5.05 5.36 -25.08
CA PRO A 315 5.37 5.04 -26.49
C PRO A 315 6.85 5.22 -26.84
N SER A 316 7.53 6.23 -26.24
CA SER A 316 8.96 6.47 -26.40
C SER A 316 9.85 5.32 -25.88
N ALA A 317 9.32 4.45 -25.03
CA ALA A 317 10.07 3.30 -24.51
C ALA A 317 10.47 2.29 -25.60
N ALA A 318 9.81 2.32 -26.75
CA ALA A 318 10.18 1.50 -27.91
C ALA A 318 11.59 1.85 -28.45
N ALA A 319 12.02 3.10 -28.26
CA ALA A 319 13.33 3.60 -28.72
C ALA A 319 14.42 3.50 -27.63
N TRP A 320 14.10 3.02 -26.44
CA TRP A 320 15.07 2.93 -25.36
C TRP A 320 16.09 1.80 -25.60
N PRO A 321 17.37 1.97 -25.18
CA PRO A 321 18.38 0.92 -25.28
C PRO A 321 17.90 -0.39 -24.62
N ALA A 322 18.03 -1.51 -25.32
CA ALA A 322 17.47 -2.80 -24.89
C ALA A 322 17.93 -3.21 -23.49
N ALA A 323 19.24 -3.05 -23.19
CA ALA A 323 19.79 -3.41 -21.88
C ALA A 323 19.20 -2.57 -20.74
N SER A 324 19.04 -1.26 -20.93
CA SER A 324 18.46 -0.37 -19.93
C SER A 324 16.96 -0.63 -19.75
N PHE A 325 16.25 -0.93 -20.83
CA PHE A 325 14.84 -1.29 -20.78
C PHE A 325 14.63 -2.65 -20.09
N ASP A 326 15.50 -3.60 -20.36
CA ASP A 326 15.49 -4.90 -19.69
C ASP A 326 15.73 -4.78 -18.18
N ALA A 327 16.68 -3.93 -17.78
CA ALA A 327 16.91 -3.65 -16.36
C ALA A 327 15.68 -3.07 -15.65
N LEU A 328 14.90 -2.20 -16.31
CA LEU A 328 13.64 -1.69 -15.77
C LEU A 328 12.58 -2.79 -15.61
N THR A 329 12.46 -3.68 -16.60
CA THR A 329 11.42 -4.73 -16.61
C THR A 329 11.73 -5.89 -15.66
N THR A 330 13.00 -6.12 -15.35
CA THR A 330 13.45 -7.17 -14.42
C THR A 330 13.58 -6.70 -12.98
N ARG A 331 13.49 -5.39 -12.74
CA ARG A 331 13.67 -4.81 -11.41
C ARG A 331 12.70 -5.42 -10.39
N PRO A 332 13.21 -5.96 -9.25
CA PRO A 332 12.37 -6.52 -8.22
C PRO A 332 11.53 -5.43 -7.52
N GLY A 333 10.40 -5.82 -6.94
CA GLY A 333 9.53 -4.93 -6.16
C GLY A 333 8.77 -3.86 -6.95
N VAL A 334 8.95 -3.76 -8.27
CA VAL A 334 8.20 -2.81 -9.11
C VAL A 334 6.80 -3.36 -9.39
N THR A 335 5.80 -2.63 -8.94
CA THR A 335 4.40 -2.99 -9.16
C THR A 335 3.83 -2.37 -10.43
N VAL A 336 2.67 -2.87 -10.88
CA VAL A 336 1.91 -2.27 -11.99
C VAL A 336 1.61 -0.80 -11.74
N GLY A 337 1.19 -0.47 -10.51
CA GLY A 337 0.88 0.90 -10.11
C GLY A 337 2.09 1.83 -10.15
N ASP A 338 3.29 1.32 -9.93
CA ASP A 338 4.51 2.10 -10.07
C ASP A 338 4.79 2.43 -11.53
N ILE A 339 4.65 1.43 -12.40
CA ILE A 339 4.83 1.63 -13.85
C ILE A 339 3.82 2.65 -14.37
N VAL A 340 2.54 2.50 -14.01
CA VAL A 340 1.47 3.45 -14.40
C VAL A 340 1.78 4.86 -13.92
N ALA A 341 2.15 5.03 -12.66
CA ALA A 341 2.42 6.36 -12.09
C ALA A 341 3.67 7.02 -12.69
N VAL A 342 4.72 6.23 -12.97
CA VAL A 342 5.91 6.76 -13.65
C VAL A 342 5.60 7.10 -15.10
N ALA A 343 4.80 6.29 -15.78
CA ALA A 343 4.37 6.55 -17.16
C ALA A 343 3.58 7.87 -17.28
N HIS A 344 2.66 8.15 -16.35
CA HIS A 344 1.92 9.42 -16.32
C HIS A 344 2.84 10.65 -16.15
N SER A 345 4.01 10.47 -15.58
CA SER A 345 4.99 11.55 -15.47
C SER A 345 5.83 11.77 -16.72
N ALA A 346 5.58 11.01 -17.80
CA ALA A 346 6.25 11.08 -19.10
C ALA A 346 7.79 11.13 -18.98
N PRO A 347 8.46 10.03 -18.64
CA PRO A 347 9.93 10.02 -18.49
C PRO A 347 10.60 10.15 -19.85
N ASP A 348 11.64 10.99 -19.93
CA ASP A 348 12.41 11.24 -21.15
C ASP A 348 13.28 10.03 -21.57
N GLY A 349 13.60 9.13 -20.62
CA GLY A 349 14.43 7.98 -20.88
C GLY A 349 14.45 6.97 -19.74
N PRO A 350 15.13 5.81 -19.94
CA PRO A 350 15.13 4.71 -18.97
C PRO A 350 15.80 5.08 -17.64
N ALA A 351 16.81 5.96 -17.63
CA ALA A 351 17.46 6.43 -16.41
C ALA A 351 16.48 7.22 -15.53
N GLN A 352 15.76 8.18 -16.12
CA GLN A 352 14.76 8.97 -15.39
C GLN A 352 13.59 8.10 -14.91
N ALA A 353 13.15 7.12 -15.72
CA ALA A 353 12.15 6.15 -15.29
C ALA A 353 12.62 5.34 -14.08
N ALA A 354 13.88 4.88 -14.08
CA ALA A 354 14.48 4.16 -12.97
C ALA A 354 14.55 5.01 -11.69
N ASP A 355 14.93 6.30 -11.82
CA ASP A 355 14.99 7.22 -10.67
C ASP A 355 13.62 7.48 -10.08
N ARG A 356 12.59 7.66 -10.92
CA ARG A 356 11.21 7.85 -10.45
C ARG A 356 10.64 6.60 -9.79
N LEU A 357 10.97 5.41 -10.31
CA LEU A 357 10.62 4.15 -9.65
C LEU A 357 11.27 4.05 -8.26
N ARG A 358 12.55 4.41 -8.13
CA ARG A 358 13.25 4.47 -6.83
C ARG A 358 12.58 5.45 -5.88
N ALA A 359 12.29 6.66 -6.34
CA ALA A 359 11.63 7.68 -5.52
C ALA A 359 10.26 7.19 -4.99
N ARG A 360 9.48 6.52 -5.82
CA ARG A 360 8.19 5.94 -5.41
C ARG A 360 8.34 4.79 -4.41
N ALA A 361 9.30 3.91 -4.64
CA ALA A 361 9.61 2.84 -3.69
C ALA A 361 9.92 3.43 -2.30
N ARG A 362 10.77 4.47 -2.25
CA ARG A 362 11.11 5.18 -1.01
C ARG A 362 9.92 5.87 -0.34
N ALA A 363 9.03 6.49 -1.12
CA ALA A 363 7.85 7.16 -0.56
C ALA A 363 6.87 6.19 0.15
N ARG A 364 6.99 4.89 -0.10
CA ARG A 364 6.22 3.84 0.60
C ARG A 364 6.87 3.35 1.89
N LEU A 365 8.15 3.69 2.09
CA LEU A 365 8.89 3.30 3.29
C LEU A 365 8.40 4.14 4.48
N GLY A 366 8.03 3.48 5.56
CA GLY A 366 7.62 4.12 6.80
C GLY A 366 8.81 4.68 7.59
N GLU A 367 8.55 5.24 8.76
CA GLU A 367 9.56 5.86 9.64
C GLU A 367 10.50 4.84 10.34
N VAL A 368 10.18 3.54 10.28
CA VAL A 368 10.89 2.48 11.03
C VAL A 368 12.22 2.09 10.38
N SER A 369 12.39 2.34 9.08
CA SER A 369 13.60 2.02 8.35
C SER A 369 14.19 3.25 7.66
N ARG A 370 15.53 3.37 7.69
CA ARG A 370 16.23 4.44 6.97
C ARG A 370 16.64 3.94 5.59
N ALA A 371 16.01 4.46 4.55
CA ALA A 371 16.45 4.20 3.18
C ALA A 371 17.76 4.94 2.90
N LEU A 372 18.79 4.21 2.57
CA LEU A 372 20.07 4.72 2.15
C LEU A 372 20.21 4.53 0.63
N THR A 373 20.40 5.64 -0.09
CA THR A 373 20.74 5.55 -1.51
C THR A 373 22.19 5.13 -1.63
N PRO A 374 22.49 4.01 -2.29
CA PRO A 374 23.86 3.60 -2.52
C PRO A 374 24.64 4.71 -3.25
N ARG A 375 25.78 5.08 -2.73
CA ARG A 375 26.69 6.06 -3.34
C ARG A 375 28.06 5.44 -3.63
N LEU A 376 28.36 4.33 -2.98
CA LEU A 376 29.63 3.64 -3.07
C LEU A 376 29.53 2.49 -4.08
N ARG A 377 30.56 2.34 -4.87
CA ARG A 377 30.67 1.34 -5.93
C ARG A 377 31.77 0.34 -5.61
N TRP A 378 31.85 -0.74 -6.38
CA TRP A 378 32.91 -1.74 -6.24
C TRP A 378 34.32 -1.16 -6.25
N ASP A 379 34.56 -0.11 -7.06
CA ASP A 379 35.85 0.55 -7.17
C ASP A 379 36.24 1.35 -5.92
N ASP A 380 35.28 1.71 -5.09
CA ASP A 380 35.53 2.41 -3.83
C ASP A 380 35.99 1.46 -2.72
N LEU A 381 35.77 0.15 -2.89
CA LEU A 381 36.15 -0.85 -1.93
C LEU A 381 37.60 -1.29 -2.11
N VAL A 382 38.33 -1.33 -0.99
CA VAL A 382 39.66 -1.93 -0.92
C VAL A 382 39.59 -3.11 0.04
N LEU A 383 39.56 -4.30 -0.53
CA LEU A 383 39.36 -5.55 0.18
C LEU A 383 40.35 -6.62 -0.30
N PRO A 384 40.68 -7.62 0.54
CA PRO A 384 41.38 -8.81 0.08
C PRO A 384 40.64 -9.50 -1.08
N ALA A 385 41.38 -10.11 -2.01
CA ALA A 385 40.80 -10.72 -3.21
C ALA A 385 39.68 -11.71 -2.91
N LEU A 386 39.88 -12.62 -1.96
CA LEU A 386 38.89 -13.63 -1.54
C LEU A 386 37.61 -13.00 -0.98
N THR A 387 37.75 -11.94 -0.20
CA THR A 387 36.57 -11.22 0.34
C THR A 387 35.78 -10.53 -0.78
N ARG A 388 36.49 -9.94 -1.75
CA ARG A 388 35.86 -9.32 -2.93
C ARG A 388 35.10 -10.36 -3.76
N GLU A 389 35.74 -11.49 -4.08
CA GLU A 389 35.15 -12.59 -4.84
C GLU A 389 33.87 -13.11 -4.17
N ALA A 390 33.89 -13.35 -2.85
CA ALA A 390 32.72 -13.79 -2.11
C ALA A 390 31.56 -12.77 -2.18
N LEU A 391 31.86 -11.46 -2.15
CA LEU A 391 30.85 -10.41 -2.27
C LEU A 391 30.28 -10.32 -3.71
N GLU A 392 31.10 -10.51 -4.72
CA GLU A 392 30.69 -10.54 -6.14
C GLU A 392 29.79 -11.77 -6.41
N GLU A 393 30.12 -12.95 -5.83
CA GLU A 393 29.26 -14.13 -5.88
C GLU A 393 27.89 -13.89 -5.24
N ILE A 394 27.84 -13.24 -4.08
CA ILE A 394 26.60 -12.87 -3.40
C ILE A 394 25.75 -11.95 -4.27
N ALA A 395 26.37 -10.93 -4.87
CA ALA A 395 25.66 -9.99 -5.75
C ALA A 395 25.11 -10.72 -6.99
N PHE A 396 25.90 -11.61 -7.60
CA PHE A 396 25.46 -12.42 -8.73
C PHE A 396 24.30 -13.35 -8.35
N GLU A 397 24.41 -14.07 -7.23
CA GLU A 397 23.35 -14.95 -6.75
C GLU A 397 22.07 -14.17 -6.48
N ALA A 398 22.13 -13.05 -5.79
CA ALA A 398 20.97 -12.21 -5.50
C ALA A 398 20.26 -11.74 -6.78
N GLY A 399 21.03 -11.35 -7.81
CA GLY A 399 20.48 -10.92 -9.11
C GLY A 399 19.92 -12.06 -9.97
N ALA A 400 20.50 -13.25 -9.89
CA ALA A 400 20.11 -14.41 -10.71
C ALA A 400 18.99 -15.25 -10.07
N ARG A 401 18.83 -15.21 -8.77
CA ARG A 401 17.99 -16.12 -7.97
C ARG A 401 16.53 -16.14 -8.39
N ALA A 402 15.92 -14.97 -8.56
CA ALA A 402 14.52 -14.89 -8.98
C ALA A 402 14.27 -15.55 -10.35
N ARG A 403 15.26 -15.47 -11.26
CA ARG A 403 15.19 -16.11 -12.58
C ARG A 403 15.31 -17.62 -12.45
N LEU A 404 16.25 -18.10 -11.64
CA LEU A 404 16.44 -19.52 -11.40
C LEU A 404 15.21 -20.17 -10.76
N LEU A 405 14.62 -19.53 -9.75
CA LEU A 405 13.43 -20.04 -9.06
C LEU A 405 12.13 -19.94 -9.89
N ALA A 406 12.13 -19.17 -10.99
CA ALA A 406 11.03 -19.15 -11.94
C ALA A 406 11.02 -20.39 -12.87
N GLU A 407 12.10 -21.15 -12.93
CA GLU A 407 12.15 -22.42 -13.67
C GLU A 407 11.35 -23.51 -12.94
N PRO A 408 10.63 -24.41 -13.66
CA PRO A 408 9.70 -25.35 -13.03
C PRO A 408 10.34 -26.29 -12.00
N GLU A 409 11.47 -26.88 -12.30
CA GLU A 409 12.14 -27.81 -11.38
C GLU A 409 12.86 -27.15 -10.21
N PRO A 410 13.72 -26.12 -10.42
CA PRO A 410 14.30 -25.37 -9.33
C PRO A 410 13.23 -24.73 -8.44
N GLY A 411 12.19 -24.15 -9.04
CA GLY A 411 11.08 -23.54 -8.29
C GLY A 411 10.35 -24.54 -7.40
N ARG A 412 10.16 -25.78 -7.86
CA ARG A 412 9.52 -26.86 -7.08
C ARG A 412 10.41 -27.35 -5.94
N LEU A 413 11.70 -27.56 -6.20
CA LEU A 413 12.64 -28.14 -5.23
C LEU A 413 13.04 -27.13 -4.15
N TYR A 414 13.18 -25.87 -4.52
CA TYR A 414 13.64 -24.79 -3.65
C TYR A 414 12.54 -23.78 -3.31
N ALA A 415 11.27 -24.19 -3.37
CA ALA A 415 10.10 -23.34 -3.08
C ALA A 415 10.10 -22.72 -1.68
N ARG A 416 10.85 -23.31 -0.74
CA ARG A 416 11.03 -22.75 0.62
C ARG A 416 12.38 -22.07 0.72
N GLY A 417 12.43 -20.84 1.24
CA GLY A 417 13.66 -20.07 1.38
C GLY A 417 14.07 -19.38 0.09
N GLY A 418 13.11 -18.67 -0.55
CA GLY A 418 13.36 -17.87 -1.77
C GLY A 418 14.37 -16.75 -1.58
N GLY A 419 14.63 -16.31 -0.34
CA GLY A 419 15.55 -15.24 -0.01
C GLY A 419 17.01 -15.66 0.21
N LEU A 420 17.85 -14.65 0.29
CA LEU A 420 19.28 -14.80 0.52
C LEU A 420 19.66 -14.05 1.81
N ALA A 421 19.93 -14.79 2.87
CA ALA A 421 20.47 -14.26 4.13
C ALA A 421 21.99 -14.39 4.15
N VAL A 422 22.67 -13.26 4.41
CA VAL A 422 24.13 -13.17 4.40
C VAL A 422 24.62 -12.53 5.70
N LEU A 423 25.69 -13.06 6.27
CA LEU A 423 26.33 -12.51 7.47
C LEU A 423 27.67 -11.86 7.12
N PHE A 424 27.80 -10.57 7.43
CA PHE A 424 29.06 -9.84 7.41
C PHE A 424 29.61 -9.74 8.84
N SER A 425 30.74 -10.36 9.11
CA SER A 425 31.37 -10.37 10.41
C SER A 425 32.75 -9.74 10.38
N GLY A 426 33.12 -9.01 11.42
CA GLY A 426 34.46 -8.44 11.53
C GLY A 426 34.51 -7.14 12.35
N PRO A 427 35.69 -6.65 12.71
CA PRO A 427 35.86 -5.46 13.54
C PRO A 427 35.15 -4.21 12.95
N PRO A 428 34.81 -3.22 13.78
CA PRO A 428 34.25 -1.97 13.31
C PRO A 428 35.22 -1.24 12.35
N GLY A 429 34.68 -0.56 11.35
CA GLY A 429 35.47 0.21 10.38
C GLY A 429 36.22 -0.61 9.31
N THR A 430 35.89 -1.89 9.11
CA THR A 430 36.46 -2.76 8.09
C THR A 430 35.72 -2.73 6.74
N GLY A 431 34.59 -1.99 6.64
CA GLY A 431 33.91 -1.77 5.38
C GLY A 431 32.63 -2.58 5.15
N LYS A 432 32.05 -3.23 6.18
CA LYS A 432 30.81 -4.03 6.07
C LYS A 432 29.65 -3.26 5.43
N THR A 433 29.35 -2.07 5.93
CA THR A 433 28.27 -1.21 5.41
C THR A 433 28.58 -0.71 3.99
N MET A 434 29.86 -0.37 3.69
CA MET A 434 30.29 0.00 2.35
C MET A 434 30.11 -1.14 1.33
N ALA A 435 30.40 -2.38 1.74
CA ALA A 435 30.18 -3.56 0.90
C ALA A 435 28.68 -3.79 0.62
N ALA A 436 27.82 -3.60 1.62
CA ALA A 436 26.38 -3.66 1.44
C ALA A 436 25.87 -2.59 0.45
N GLU A 437 26.40 -1.37 0.52
CA GLU A 437 26.11 -0.30 -0.45
C GLU A 437 26.56 -0.66 -1.87
N ALA A 438 27.77 -1.21 -2.03
CA ALA A 438 28.29 -1.59 -3.35
C ALA A 438 27.48 -2.73 -3.99
N ILE A 439 27.03 -3.71 -3.19
CA ILE A 439 26.12 -4.74 -3.65
C ILE A 439 24.78 -4.13 -4.08
N ALA A 440 24.24 -3.21 -3.28
CA ALA A 440 22.97 -2.56 -3.58
C ALA A 440 23.06 -1.70 -4.86
N ASP A 441 24.14 -0.96 -5.06
CA ASP A 441 24.40 -0.21 -6.31
C ASP A 441 24.46 -1.15 -7.53
N SER A 442 25.18 -2.27 -7.42
CA SER A 442 25.33 -3.23 -8.52
C SER A 442 24.01 -3.91 -8.91
N LEU A 443 23.09 -4.08 -7.96
CA LEU A 443 21.77 -4.64 -8.18
C LEU A 443 20.73 -3.56 -8.54
N GLY A 444 21.10 -2.28 -8.51
CA GLY A 444 20.19 -1.17 -8.74
C GLY A 444 19.08 -1.07 -7.69
N ALA A 445 19.31 -1.60 -6.48
CA ALA A 445 18.38 -1.62 -5.36
C ALA A 445 18.73 -0.54 -4.33
N ASP A 446 17.74 -0.09 -3.55
CA ASP A 446 17.98 0.73 -2.37
C ASP A 446 18.40 -0.16 -1.19
N LEU A 447 19.14 0.42 -0.25
CA LEU A 447 19.54 -0.25 0.98
C LEU A 447 18.70 0.27 2.14
N LEU A 448 17.93 -0.61 2.78
CA LEU A 448 17.18 -0.32 4.00
C LEU A 448 18.02 -0.68 5.22
N VAL A 449 18.51 0.33 5.90
CA VAL A 449 19.24 0.14 7.14
C VAL A 449 18.24 0.08 8.29
N VAL A 450 18.23 -1.06 8.98
CA VAL A 450 17.38 -1.34 10.13
C VAL A 450 18.24 -1.29 11.38
N ASP A 451 17.96 -0.30 12.23
CA ASP A 451 18.55 -0.23 13.56
C ASP A 451 17.77 -1.17 14.50
N LEU A 452 18.39 -2.31 14.81
CA LEU A 452 17.77 -3.31 15.67
C LEU A 452 17.59 -2.80 17.12
N ALA A 453 18.48 -1.94 17.59
CA ALA A 453 18.37 -1.36 18.93
C ALA A 453 17.19 -0.39 19.05
N ALA A 454 16.92 0.39 17.97
CA ALA A 454 15.75 1.26 17.90
C ALA A 454 14.45 0.48 17.66
N THR A 455 14.53 -0.67 17.01
CA THR A 455 13.35 -1.49 16.64
C THR A 455 12.82 -2.30 17.83
N VAL A 456 13.68 -2.63 18.80
CA VAL A 456 13.28 -3.31 20.05
C VAL A 456 12.54 -2.30 20.94
N SER A 457 11.21 -2.32 20.88
CA SER A 457 10.35 -1.47 21.69
C SER A 457 10.28 -1.95 23.13
N LYS A 458 10.05 -0.99 24.06
CA LYS A 458 9.71 -1.30 25.46
C LYS A 458 8.36 -2.01 25.62
N TYR A 459 7.54 -2.08 24.58
CA TYR A 459 6.19 -2.65 24.63
C TYR A 459 6.15 -4.02 23.95
N ILE A 460 5.53 -4.97 24.63
CA ILE A 460 5.38 -6.37 24.19
C ILE A 460 4.59 -6.44 22.88
N GLY A 461 5.15 -7.11 21.86
CA GLY A 461 4.49 -7.36 20.57
C GLY A 461 4.62 -6.25 19.52
N GLU A 462 5.13 -5.07 19.86
CA GLU A 462 5.40 -4.01 18.87
C GLU A 462 6.64 -4.32 18.02
N THR A 463 7.68 -4.92 18.63
CA THR A 463 8.90 -5.35 17.92
C THR A 463 8.56 -6.29 16.77
N ALA A 464 7.74 -7.32 16.99
CA ALA A 464 7.35 -8.28 15.97
C ALA A 464 6.55 -7.63 14.84
N LYS A 465 5.66 -6.69 15.15
CA LYS A 465 4.89 -5.93 14.14
C LYS A 465 5.81 -5.02 13.31
N ASN A 466 6.72 -4.31 13.97
CA ASN A 466 7.66 -3.42 13.30
C ASN A 466 8.60 -4.20 12.37
N LEU A 467 9.15 -5.33 12.82
CA LEU A 467 9.95 -6.21 11.98
C LEU A 467 9.17 -6.73 10.79
N SER A 468 7.96 -7.25 11.00
CA SER A 468 7.11 -7.72 9.89
C SER A 468 6.88 -6.63 8.86
N ARG A 469 6.59 -5.39 9.30
CA ARG A 469 6.39 -4.25 8.43
C ARG A 469 7.65 -3.90 7.61
N VAL A 470 8.83 -3.89 8.23
CA VAL A 470 10.11 -3.66 7.54
C VAL A 470 10.35 -4.69 6.44
N PHE A 471 10.11 -5.98 6.71
CA PHE A 471 10.24 -7.03 5.70
C PHE A 471 9.21 -6.90 4.57
N GLU A 472 7.98 -6.52 4.86
CA GLU A 472 6.94 -6.25 3.86
C GLU A 472 7.28 -5.02 2.99
N GLU A 473 7.77 -3.95 3.60
CA GLU A 473 8.25 -2.75 2.91
C GLU A 473 9.43 -3.09 1.99
N ALA A 474 10.41 -3.84 2.47
CA ALA A 474 11.55 -4.30 1.67
C ALA A 474 11.11 -5.19 0.49
N ALA A 475 10.24 -6.17 0.75
CA ALA A 475 9.70 -7.04 -0.29
C ALA A 475 8.92 -6.25 -1.36
N SER A 476 8.13 -5.27 -0.94
CA SER A 476 7.32 -4.44 -1.85
C SER A 476 8.14 -3.44 -2.65
N SER A 477 9.26 -2.96 -2.11
CA SER A 477 10.17 -2.01 -2.78
C SER A 477 11.29 -2.69 -3.55
N GLY A 478 11.56 -3.97 -3.31
CA GLY A 478 12.73 -4.68 -3.83
C GLY A 478 14.04 -4.17 -3.24
N ALA A 479 13.99 -3.58 -2.05
CA ALA A 479 15.16 -3.08 -1.36
C ALA A 479 15.91 -4.22 -0.65
N ILE A 480 17.20 -4.00 -0.46
CA ILE A 480 18.07 -4.88 0.33
C ILE A 480 17.97 -4.47 1.78
N LEU A 481 17.77 -5.43 2.67
CA LEU A 481 17.79 -5.20 4.12
C LEU A 481 19.22 -5.25 4.63
N LEU A 482 19.61 -4.25 5.41
CA LEU A 482 20.85 -4.27 6.20
C LEU A 482 20.50 -4.13 7.68
N PHE A 483 20.73 -5.18 8.44
CA PHE A 483 20.63 -5.19 9.89
C PHE A 483 22.02 -4.93 10.47
N ASP A 484 22.23 -3.72 10.98
CA ASP A 484 23.48 -3.39 11.67
C ASP A 484 23.41 -3.82 13.15
N GLU A 485 24.56 -4.09 13.76
CA GLU A 485 24.66 -4.57 15.13
C GLU A 485 23.81 -5.82 15.43
N ALA A 486 23.77 -6.76 14.48
CA ALA A 486 22.92 -7.96 14.58
C ALA A 486 23.22 -8.83 15.83
N ASP A 487 24.39 -8.70 16.43
CA ASP A 487 24.76 -9.36 17.68
C ASP A 487 23.87 -8.93 18.87
N ALA A 488 23.21 -7.78 18.81
CA ALA A 488 22.27 -7.34 19.86
C ALA A 488 21.04 -8.26 19.98
N LEU A 489 20.54 -8.82 18.85
CA LEU A 489 19.39 -9.71 18.85
C LEU A 489 19.74 -11.20 18.84
N PHE A 490 20.91 -11.57 18.31
CA PHE A 490 21.30 -12.95 18.11
C PHE A 490 22.35 -13.45 19.14
N ALA A 491 22.44 -12.76 20.27
CA ALA A 491 23.33 -13.18 21.37
C ALA A 491 23.02 -14.62 21.79
N LYS A 492 24.08 -15.35 22.22
CA LYS A 492 23.96 -16.69 22.79
C LYS A 492 22.92 -16.66 23.90
N ARG A 493 22.03 -17.66 23.89
CA ARG A 493 20.99 -17.83 24.89
C ARG A 493 21.64 -17.85 26.30
N SER A 494 21.43 -16.82 27.10
CA SER A 494 21.66 -16.86 28.52
C SER A 494 20.58 -17.72 29.17
N GLU A 495 20.94 -18.47 30.25
CA GLU A 495 19.93 -19.17 31.03
C GLU A 495 18.87 -18.19 31.50
N ILE A 496 17.59 -18.55 31.24
CA ILE A 496 16.41 -17.72 31.50
C ILE A 496 16.38 -17.39 33.00
N LYS A 497 16.72 -16.16 33.36
CA LYS A 497 16.65 -15.67 34.75
C LYS A 497 15.48 -14.71 34.97
N ASP A 498 14.92 -14.07 33.90
CA ASP A 498 13.85 -13.10 34.02
C ASP A 498 12.85 -13.18 32.87
N SER A 499 11.65 -12.59 33.06
CA SER A 499 10.60 -12.49 32.04
C SER A 499 11.07 -11.75 30.76
N HIS A 500 11.98 -10.81 30.86
CA HIS A 500 12.61 -10.10 29.74
C HIS A 500 13.37 -11.04 28.79
N ASP A 501 14.05 -12.08 29.33
CA ASP A 501 14.81 -13.06 28.52
C ASP A 501 13.88 -13.94 27.66
N ARG A 502 12.64 -14.20 28.09
CA ARG A 502 11.64 -14.95 27.29
C ARG A 502 11.19 -14.18 26.08
N TYR A 503 11.00 -12.88 26.20
CA TYR A 503 10.53 -12.03 25.10
C TYR A 503 11.63 -11.80 24.04
N ALA A 504 12.86 -11.59 24.43
CA ALA A 504 14.00 -11.48 23.52
C ALA A 504 14.16 -12.75 22.66
N ASN A 505 13.94 -13.94 23.24
CA ASN A 505 13.96 -15.21 22.50
C ASN A 505 12.79 -15.33 21.49
N THR A 506 11.63 -14.77 21.80
CA THR A 506 10.46 -14.78 20.91
C THR A 506 10.70 -13.87 19.68
N ASP A 507 11.24 -12.68 19.89
CA ASP A 507 11.54 -11.72 18.84
C ASP A 507 12.64 -12.24 17.89
N THR A 508 13.67 -12.90 18.44
CA THR A 508 14.71 -13.56 17.65
C THR A 508 14.16 -14.68 16.78
N ASN A 509 13.27 -15.53 17.32
CA ASN A 509 12.63 -16.59 16.54
C ASN A 509 11.72 -16.02 15.46
N HIS A 510 11.02 -14.92 15.73
CA HIS A 510 10.18 -14.26 14.75
C HIS A 510 11.02 -13.68 13.59
N LEU A 511 12.14 -12.99 13.90
CA LEU A 511 13.05 -12.48 12.89
C LEU A 511 13.63 -13.61 12.01
N LEU A 512 13.97 -14.77 12.62
CA LEU A 512 14.39 -15.95 11.87
C LEU A 512 13.33 -16.44 10.89
N GLN A 513 12.07 -16.50 11.32
CA GLN A 513 10.96 -16.86 10.44
C GLN A 513 10.77 -15.87 9.29
N LEU A 514 10.92 -14.57 9.57
CA LEU A 514 10.84 -13.54 8.54
C LEU A 514 11.99 -13.67 7.53
N LEU A 515 13.23 -13.92 7.99
CA LEU A 515 14.37 -14.16 7.10
C LEU A 515 14.21 -15.40 6.22
N GLU A 516 13.59 -16.48 6.73
CA GLU A 516 13.32 -17.69 5.97
C GLU A 516 12.24 -17.51 4.88
N VAL A 517 11.32 -16.57 5.07
CA VAL A 517 10.20 -16.32 4.14
C VAL A 517 10.45 -15.12 3.23
N PHE A 518 11.43 -14.28 3.54
CA PHE A 518 11.75 -13.08 2.77
C PHE A 518 12.40 -13.46 1.43
N ASP A 519 11.83 -13.02 0.31
CA ASP A 519 12.31 -13.35 -1.04
C ASP A 519 13.41 -12.41 -1.57
N GLY A 520 13.94 -11.53 -0.72
CA GLY A 520 14.99 -10.55 -1.05
C GLY A 520 16.37 -10.92 -0.48
N LEU A 521 17.30 -9.97 -0.59
CA LEU A 521 18.62 -10.04 0.06
C LEU A 521 18.56 -9.36 1.42
N ALA A 522 18.89 -10.10 2.48
CA ALA A 522 19.06 -9.60 3.83
C ALA A 522 20.52 -9.77 4.28
N ILE A 523 21.16 -8.66 4.61
CA ILE A 523 22.54 -8.61 5.09
C ILE A 523 22.51 -8.32 6.58
N LEU A 524 23.15 -9.18 7.37
CA LEU A 524 23.31 -9.00 8.81
C LEU A 524 24.77 -8.63 9.06
N ALA A 525 25.02 -7.50 9.70
CA ALA A 525 26.35 -7.04 10.05
C ALA A 525 26.59 -7.20 11.56
N THR A 526 27.70 -7.80 11.95
CA THR A 526 28.09 -7.95 13.35
C THR A 526 29.56 -7.61 13.57
N ASN A 527 29.86 -7.05 14.72
CA ASN A 527 31.21 -6.80 15.17
C ASN A 527 31.78 -8.00 15.97
N ARG A 528 30.94 -8.93 16.44
CA ARG A 528 31.29 -10.03 17.34
C ARG A 528 30.58 -11.33 16.95
N ARG A 529 31.08 -12.02 15.95
CA ARG A 529 30.54 -13.32 15.51
C ARG A 529 30.49 -14.36 16.65
N SER A 530 31.44 -14.32 17.58
CA SER A 530 31.50 -15.24 18.73
C SER A 530 30.30 -15.15 19.66
N ASN A 531 29.59 -14.04 19.64
CA ASN A 531 28.39 -13.82 20.46
C ASN A 531 27.11 -14.38 19.81
N MET A 532 27.15 -14.74 18.53
CA MET A 532 25.96 -15.24 17.84
C MET A 532 25.70 -16.72 18.14
N ASP A 533 24.43 -17.11 18.19
CA ASP A 533 24.00 -18.50 18.35
C ASP A 533 24.42 -19.33 17.12
N PRO A 534 25.18 -20.44 17.29
CA PRO A 534 25.57 -21.32 16.19
C PRO A 534 24.39 -21.91 15.41
N ALA A 535 23.23 -22.10 16.05
CA ALA A 535 22.02 -22.58 15.39
C ALA A 535 21.47 -21.56 14.38
N PHE A 536 21.67 -20.27 14.65
CA PHE A 536 21.33 -19.20 13.73
C PHE A 536 22.31 -19.15 12.54
N VAL A 537 23.62 -19.19 12.80
CA VAL A 537 24.65 -19.11 11.76
C VAL A 537 24.50 -20.25 10.72
N ARG A 538 24.04 -21.44 11.14
CA ARG A 538 23.78 -22.58 10.24
C ARG A 538 22.67 -22.34 9.22
N ARG A 539 21.78 -21.35 9.44
CA ARG A 539 20.69 -20.98 8.53
C ARG A 539 21.08 -19.89 7.55
N ILE A 540 22.25 -19.28 7.75
CA ILE A 540 22.80 -18.26 6.87
C ILE A 540 23.57 -18.94 5.76
N ARG A 541 23.27 -18.55 4.51
CA ARG A 541 23.87 -19.18 3.32
C ARG A 541 25.32 -18.77 3.11
N HIS A 542 25.61 -17.46 3.26
CA HIS A 542 26.97 -16.93 3.09
C HIS A 542 27.42 -16.22 4.37
N VAL A 543 28.65 -16.50 4.76
CA VAL A 543 29.31 -15.82 5.87
C VAL A 543 30.61 -15.20 5.34
N VAL A 544 30.66 -13.88 5.32
CA VAL A 544 31.83 -13.12 4.84
C VAL A 544 32.54 -12.51 6.03
N GLU A 545 33.83 -12.81 6.18
CA GLU A 545 34.65 -12.26 7.22
C GLU A 545 35.44 -11.05 6.72
N PHE A 546 35.23 -9.92 7.36
CA PHE A 546 35.93 -8.66 7.10
C PHE A 546 37.10 -8.56 8.08
N ALA A 547 38.22 -9.13 7.72
CA ALA A 547 39.45 -9.01 8.49
C ALA A 547 39.97 -7.55 8.49
N ARG A 548 40.86 -7.23 9.42
CA ARG A 548 41.62 -5.98 9.33
C ARG A 548 42.45 -5.96 8.04
N PRO A 549 42.55 -4.82 7.34
CA PRO A 549 43.26 -4.75 6.08
C PRO A 549 44.75 -5.06 6.26
N GLY A 550 45.32 -5.85 5.34
CA GLY A 550 46.74 -6.13 5.27
C GLY A 550 47.56 -4.88 4.83
N ALA A 551 48.90 -4.98 4.82
CA ALA A 551 49.77 -3.86 4.44
C ALA A 551 49.48 -3.36 3.01
N VAL A 552 49.17 -4.26 2.07
CA VAL A 552 48.86 -3.94 0.67
C VAL A 552 47.56 -3.12 0.56
N GLU A 553 46.52 -3.57 1.24
CA GLU A 553 45.25 -2.87 1.28
C GLU A 553 45.41 -1.51 1.98
N ARG A 554 46.13 -1.44 3.10
CA ARG A 554 46.36 -0.18 3.83
C ARG A 554 47.12 0.83 2.97
N ARG A 555 48.13 0.42 2.18
CA ARG A 555 48.82 1.31 1.23
C ARG A 555 47.85 1.89 0.22
N THR A 556 47.02 1.04 -0.35
CA THR A 556 45.99 1.49 -1.33
C THR A 556 45.00 2.45 -0.67
N MET A 557 44.52 2.14 0.55
CA MET A 557 43.60 3.00 1.30
C MET A 557 44.20 4.37 1.61
N TRP A 558 45.46 4.41 2.10
CA TRP A 558 46.17 5.66 2.37
C TRP A 558 46.32 6.52 1.12
N ARG A 559 46.77 5.93 0.02
CA ARG A 559 46.95 6.63 -1.25
C ARG A 559 45.62 7.18 -1.77
N ARG A 560 44.56 6.41 -1.75
CA ARG A 560 43.22 6.86 -2.14
C ARG A 560 42.67 7.96 -1.22
N ALA A 561 42.81 7.82 0.09
CA ALA A 561 42.32 8.82 1.03
C ALA A 561 43.02 10.17 0.87
N VAL A 562 44.34 10.15 0.69
CA VAL A 562 45.14 11.39 0.48
C VAL A 562 44.88 11.95 -0.91
N ALA A 563 44.77 11.13 -1.96
CA ALA A 563 44.51 11.59 -3.33
C ALA A 563 43.14 12.30 -3.44
N ALA A 564 42.12 11.80 -2.75
CA ALA A 564 40.84 12.46 -2.70
C ALA A 564 40.84 13.84 -2.02
N LEU A 565 41.83 14.10 -1.15
CA LEU A 565 41.92 15.33 -0.35
C LEU A 565 42.98 16.33 -0.89
N ALA A 566 43.99 15.86 -1.58
CA ALA A 566 45.15 16.67 -2.02
C ALA A 566 45.55 16.52 -3.50
N GLY A 567 44.87 15.64 -4.22
CA GLY A 567 45.17 15.30 -5.61
C GLY A 567 46.25 14.23 -5.77
N ALA A 568 46.28 13.56 -6.92
CA ALA A 568 47.14 12.41 -7.19
C ALA A 568 48.64 12.78 -7.22
N GLU A 569 49.00 13.91 -7.82
CA GLU A 569 50.38 14.37 -7.93
C GLU A 569 51.00 14.60 -6.55
N HIS A 570 50.29 15.31 -5.68
CA HIS A 570 50.75 15.57 -4.32
C HIS A 570 50.83 14.27 -3.48
N THR A 571 49.93 13.32 -3.71
CA THR A 571 49.96 12.01 -3.04
C THR A 571 51.20 11.22 -3.41
N ASN A 572 51.65 11.30 -4.67
CA ASN A 572 52.88 10.64 -5.11
C ASN A 572 54.12 11.18 -4.41
N SER A 573 54.17 12.48 -4.10
CA SER A 573 55.28 13.09 -3.34
C SER A 573 55.33 12.57 -1.87
N LEU A 574 54.25 12.06 -1.34
CA LEU A 574 54.13 11.51 0.02
C LEU A 574 54.14 9.97 0.06
N ALA A 575 54.32 9.30 -1.11
CA ALA A 575 54.15 7.86 -1.24
C ALA A 575 54.99 7.04 -0.23
N THR A 576 56.25 7.37 -0.05
CA THR A 576 57.18 6.70 0.88
C THR A 576 56.65 6.77 2.34
N VAL A 577 56.12 7.93 2.71
CA VAL A 577 55.57 8.13 4.08
C VAL A 577 54.31 7.33 4.27
N LEU A 578 53.41 7.32 3.27
CA LEU A 578 52.14 6.56 3.30
C LEU A 578 52.40 5.05 3.33
N ASP A 579 53.42 4.57 2.58
CA ASP A 579 53.80 3.17 2.58
C ASP A 579 54.40 2.76 3.95
N ALA A 580 55.26 3.60 4.56
CA ALA A 580 55.76 3.36 5.91
C ALA A 580 54.65 3.29 6.96
N PHE A 581 53.67 4.17 6.90
CA PHE A 581 52.50 4.12 7.79
C PHE A 581 51.68 2.85 7.59
N ALA A 582 51.50 2.41 6.36
CA ALA A 582 50.78 1.19 6.05
C ALA A 582 51.50 -0.05 6.57
N ASP A 583 52.82 -0.09 6.58
CA ASP A 583 53.61 -1.22 7.04
C ASP A 583 53.72 -1.25 8.59
N GLN A 584 53.87 -0.09 9.22
CA GLN A 584 54.16 0.00 10.64
C GLN A 584 52.91 -0.02 11.53
N HIS A 585 51.73 0.38 10.98
CA HIS A 585 50.55 0.54 11.81
C HIS A 585 49.35 -0.23 11.24
N GLU A 586 48.82 -1.15 12.04
CA GLU A 586 47.58 -1.88 11.74
C GLU A 586 46.36 -0.99 12.01
N LEU A 587 45.88 -0.33 10.98
CA LEU A 587 44.72 0.56 11.01
C LEU A 587 43.58 0.01 10.19
N THR A 588 42.38 0.30 10.64
CA THR A 588 41.16 0.05 9.83
C THR A 588 40.97 1.13 8.75
N ALA A 589 40.12 0.86 7.74
CA ALA A 589 39.79 1.83 6.71
C ALA A 589 39.23 3.14 7.29
N ALA A 590 38.42 3.06 8.33
CA ALA A 590 37.85 4.23 9.01
C ALA A 590 38.92 5.07 9.70
N GLN A 591 39.90 4.43 10.36
CA GLN A 591 41.01 5.11 11.00
C GLN A 591 41.92 5.81 9.99
N ILE A 592 42.23 5.16 8.87
CA ILE A 592 43.01 5.75 7.80
C ILE A 592 42.31 6.99 7.22
N LYS A 593 41.03 6.88 6.93
CA LYS A 593 40.21 8.00 6.44
C LYS A 593 40.20 9.18 7.42
N ASN A 594 39.99 8.91 8.70
CA ASN A 594 39.95 9.94 9.75
C ASN A 594 41.33 10.60 9.95
N ALA A 595 42.39 9.83 9.89
CA ALA A 595 43.78 10.36 9.97
C ALA A 595 44.09 11.29 8.78
N ALA A 596 43.75 10.87 7.56
CA ALA A 596 43.90 11.69 6.36
C ALA A 596 43.08 12.97 6.43
N LEU A 597 41.83 12.89 6.89
CA LEU A 597 40.96 14.04 7.04
C LEU A 597 41.50 15.03 8.11
N THR A 598 41.98 14.50 9.24
CA THR A 598 42.63 15.29 10.28
C THR A 598 43.88 16.03 9.73
N ALA A 599 44.69 15.34 8.93
CA ALA A 599 45.85 15.94 8.25
C ALA A 599 45.41 17.07 7.31
N ARG A 600 44.34 16.89 6.54
CA ARG A 600 43.80 17.92 5.64
C ARG A 600 43.37 19.17 6.39
N TYR A 601 42.59 19.01 7.48
CA TYR A 601 42.16 20.14 8.30
C TYR A 601 43.35 20.88 8.94
N ALA A 602 44.38 20.15 9.39
CA ALA A 602 45.58 20.75 9.91
C ALA A 602 46.30 21.59 8.83
N ALA A 603 46.48 21.05 7.62
CA ALA A 603 47.07 21.75 6.48
C ALA A 603 46.27 22.98 6.07
N MET A 604 44.91 22.90 6.06
CA MET A 604 44.07 24.07 5.78
C MET A 604 44.24 25.17 6.83
N ARG A 605 44.30 24.80 8.11
CA ARG A 605 44.55 25.76 9.18
C ARG A 605 45.92 26.45 9.02
N ASP A 606 46.94 25.67 8.66
CA ASP A 606 48.29 26.13 8.49
C ASP A 606 48.54 26.76 7.08
N ARG A 607 47.47 26.83 6.24
CA ARG A 607 47.41 27.41 4.88
C ARG A 607 48.47 26.84 3.93
N CYS A 608 48.73 25.55 4.00
CA CYS A 608 49.69 24.85 3.16
C CYS A 608 49.13 23.52 2.63
N ALA A 609 49.90 22.86 1.77
CA ALA A 609 49.60 21.50 1.33
C ALA A 609 49.77 20.49 2.50
N ILE A 610 49.19 19.29 2.36
CA ILE A 610 49.36 18.22 3.34
C ILE A 610 50.85 17.85 3.39
N THR A 611 51.43 17.89 4.60
CA THR A 611 52.84 17.49 4.81
C THR A 611 52.89 16.19 5.63
N GLN A 612 54.05 15.56 5.69
CA GLN A 612 54.31 14.41 6.56
C GLN A 612 53.93 14.70 8.04
N ALA A 613 54.26 15.90 8.54
CA ALA A 613 53.91 16.27 9.93
C ALA A 613 52.42 16.32 10.17
N HIS A 614 51.61 16.75 9.18
CA HIS A 614 50.17 16.73 9.26
C HIS A 614 49.61 15.29 9.33
N LEU A 615 50.14 14.40 8.48
CA LEU A 615 49.78 12.99 8.44
C LEU A 615 50.15 12.27 9.74
N GLN A 616 51.38 12.53 10.27
CA GLN A 616 51.81 11.98 11.58
C GLN A 616 50.89 12.41 12.74
N ARG A 617 50.47 13.68 12.72
CA ARG A 617 49.51 14.19 13.72
C ARG A 617 48.14 13.51 13.61
N GLY A 618 47.64 13.31 12.37
CA GLY A 618 46.37 12.58 12.13
C GLY A 618 46.49 11.13 12.62
N LEU A 619 47.58 10.47 12.28
CA LEU A 619 47.88 9.09 12.70
C LEU A 619 47.94 8.96 14.24
N ALA A 620 48.74 9.82 14.90
CA ALA A 620 48.89 9.83 16.35
C ALA A 620 47.52 10.00 17.06
N ARG A 621 46.68 10.85 16.54
CA ARG A 621 45.32 11.05 17.08
C ARG A 621 44.44 9.79 16.98
N GLU A 622 44.53 9.04 15.90
CA GLU A 622 43.75 7.79 15.76
C GLU A 622 44.32 6.67 16.64
N LEU A 623 45.64 6.54 16.73
CA LEU A 623 46.27 5.55 17.60
C LEU A 623 46.02 5.83 19.09
N ALA A 624 45.98 7.10 19.49
CA ALA A 624 45.63 7.48 20.87
C ALA A 624 44.21 7.05 21.28
N LYS A 625 43.27 6.96 20.37
CA LYS A 625 41.92 6.43 20.66
C LYS A 625 41.93 4.96 21.05
N ASP A 626 42.89 4.20 20.53
CA ASP A 626 43.06 2.78 20.82
C ASP A 626 44.00 2.55 22.02
N GLY A 627 44.37 3.59 22.76
CA GLY A 627 45.33 3.48 23.89
C GLY A 627 46.78 3.20 23.43
N ARG A 628 47.10 3.47 22.18
CA ARG A 628 48.44 3.28 21.56
C ARG A 628 49.06 4.65 21.21
N PRO A 629 49.45 5.45 22.22
CA PRO A 629 49.99 6.79 21.96
C PRO A 629 51.31 6.70 21.18
N VAL A 630 51.43 7.53 20.14
CA VAL A 630 52.69 7.77 19.43
C VAL A 630 52.99 9.25 19.61
N ASP A 631 54.26 9.58 19.88
CA ASP A 631 54.69 10.97 20.03
C ASP A 631 54.33 11.75 18.76
N ALA A 632 53.40 12.70 18.88
CA ALA A 632 53.07 13.56 17.79
C ALA A 632 54.20 14.58 17.59
N PRO A 633 54.67 14.82 16.34
CA PRO A 633 55.69 15.82 16.09
C PRO A 633 55.22 17.20 16.59
N ALA A 634 56.13 17.92 17.24
CA ALA A 634 55.93 19.28 17.72
C ALA A 634 55.34 20.17 16.61
N ARG A 635 54.48 21.10 16.96
CA ARG A 635 53.97 22.10 16.00
C ARG A 635 55.18 22.87 15.42
N PRO A 636 55.26 23.02 14.10
CA PRO A 636 56.22 23.96 13.54
C PRO A 636 55.97 25.33 14.17
N THR A 637 56.98 25.88 14.82
CA THR A 637 56.96 27.27 15.33
C THR A 637 56.61 28.19 14.14
N ARG A 638 55.53 28.93 14.21
CA ARG A 638 55.28 30.04 13.26
C ARG A 638 56.40 31.05 13.51
N ASP A 639 57.28 31.22 12.55
CA ASP A 639 58.11 32.39 12.50
C ASP A 639 57.21 33.62 12.46
N ARG A 640 57.21 34.39 13.54
CA ARG A 640 56.53 35.68 13.68
C ARG A 640 57.42 36.77 13.04
N HIS A 641 57.76 36.62 11.75
CA HIS A 641 58.36 37.70 11.00
C HIS A 641 58.06 37.53 9.49
N ALA A 642 57.05 38.26 9.00
CA ALA A 642 56.95 39.03 7.79
C ALA A 642 55.56 39.65 7.68
#